data_05c48df780bfbb47a9ac56bbde19bccf
#
_entry.id   05c48df780bfbb47a9ac56bbde19bccf
#
_cell.length_a   1.000
_cell.length_b   1.000
_cell.length_c   1.000
_cell.angle_alpha   90.00
_cell.angle_beta   90.00
_cell.angle_gamma   90.00
#
_symmetry.space_group_name_H-M   'P 1'
#
loop_
_entity.id
_entity.type
_entity.pdbx_description
1 polymer ?
#
loop_
_entity_poly.entity_id
_entity_poly.type
_entity_poly.pdbx_seq_one_letter_code
_entity_poly.pdbx_strand_id
1 'polypeptide(L)'
;LYLPLALAVLYSGFAVQAQAATPSNGTVSTQTPSVSYSAGPFLVPNVTGAAGSVTCNTAAPCDDFQLTVDLPATYAGSYNVTVKVQWPTSAADFDVYVLDAGGNVVGSAASSSDPEVAVFPAVRGTYTVRVVPYAPLGSSFSASAALTAKPTAATPAAATPPSYANYQPPAGAGFGNDAGEPSIGANWKTGKVVFQSNTSTLRVSFDDSIVPANAYWELKSAAPPNCTAATGLDPILWTDSQLGRTIESQLLANPVVNSLSCYTDNDGDTWTPTTGGGVGQGVDHQSIGGGPFAPGLVVSAPAYPHAIYYCSQSIAAATCARSDNGGLTFGPSAPVYTLAQCGGLHGHVKVAPDGTVYLPNKSCGGQQGVVVSTDNGATWTVRPVPGSSAGASDPSVGIGSDGTVYFGYQNGDGRPRVAVSHDRGVTWVNNLDISAPFGIQNVAFPAVVAGDGDRAAFAYLGTATGGDFQAATFTGIWHLYVAHTYDGGKSWTTRDATPSDPVQAGCIWLGGGSNPCRNLLDFMDATVDAQGRLLVGYADGCTLACSTSPAPVDNPANGYHSQVATIARQQDGKRLFARFDQADLTVKGLTAAQSGSSTTLSATVSNIGTANAGGVVVRFLDGTQVIGTSAAIGLNAGASAQVAVSWPTAGAKGTHTITAVVDPDNWVTESNEANNKAAASVYIK
;
A
#
# COMPACT_ATOMS: atom_id res chain seq x y z
N LEU A 1 74.96 23.75 33.43
CA LEU A 1 74.30 22.52 33.96
C LEU A 1 72.82 22.68 33.89
N TYR A 2 72.17 22.14 32.86
CA TYR A 2 70.71 21.97 32.81
C TYR A 2 70.44 20.45 32.78
N LEU A 3 69.74 19.97 33.81
CA LEU A 3 69.11 18.63 33.82
C LEU A 3 67.74 18.73 33.23
N PRO A 4 67.33 17.84 32.33
CA PRO A 4 65.93 17.73 31.94
C PRO A 4 65.18 16.82 32.93
N LEU A 5 64.09 17.32 33.46
CA LEU A 5 63.14 16.59 34.26
C LEU A 5 62.24 15.75 33.29
N ALA A 6 62.39 14.44 33.33
CA ALA A 6 61.52 13.54 32.60
C ALA A 6 60.21 13.36 33.37
N LEU A 7 59.11 13.88 32.81
CA LEU A 7 57.75 13.68 33.32
C LEU A 7 57.23 12.34 32.80
N ALA A 8 57.25 11.30 33.64
CA ALA A 8 56.61 10.01 33.33
C ALA A 8 55.07 10.18 33.49
N VAL A 9 54.37 10.23 32.36
CA VAL A 9 52.90 10.15 32.35
C VAL A 9 52.52 8.69 32.51
N LEU A 10 52.06 8.32 33.70
CA LEU A 10 51.38 7.04 33.93
C LEU A 10 50.05 7.04 33.23
N TYR A 11 49.97 6.42 32.05
CA TYR A 11 48.71 6.03 31.44
C TYR A 11 48.15 4.84 32.25
N SER A 12 47.28 5.11 33.20
CA SER A 12 46.37 4.08 33.73
C SER A 12 45.37 3.75 32.65
N GLY A 13 45.66 2.73 31.84
CA GLY A 13 44.72 2.17 30.87
C GLY A 13 43.53 1.59 31.62
N PHE A 14 42.46 2.29 31.66
CA PHE A 14 41.18 1.66 31.92
C PHE A 14 40.88 0.76 30.71
N ALA A 15 41.09 -0.54 30.87
CA ALA A 15 40.54 -1.52 29.96
C ALA A 15 39.04 -1.53 30.15
N VAL A 16 38.32 -0.73 29.38
CA VAL A 16 36.85 -0.84 29.28
C VAL A 16 36.60 -2.14 28.54
N GLN A 17 36.35 -3.22 29.30
CA GLN A 17 35.85 -4.47 28.70
C GLN A 17 34.48 -4.18 28.07
N ALA A 18 34.30 -4.64 26.82
CA ALA A 18 32.97 -4.65 26.19
C ALA A 18 32.02 -5.40 27.13
N GLN A 19 30.90 -4.78 27.47
CA GLN A 19 29.88 -5.42 28.28
C GLN A 19 29.19 -6.49 27.41
N ALA A 20 29.27 -7.75 27.89
CA ALA A 20 28.57 -8.86 27.25
C ALA A 20 27.05 -8.67 27.25
N ALA A 21 26.39 -9.43 26.41
CA ALA A 21 24.93 -9.40 26.27
C ALA A 21 24.18 -9.41 27.61
N THR A 22 23.25 -8.50 27.75
CA THR A 22 22.40 -8.42 28.95
C THR A 22 20.91 -8.40 28.54
N PRO A 23 20.14 -9.47 28.87
CA PRO A 23 20.60 -10.78 29.39
C PRO A 23 21.53 -11.52 28.40
N SER A 24 22.30 -12.50 28.87
CA SER A 24 23.20 -13.29 28.02
C SER A 24 22.54 -14.46 27.30
N ASN A 25 21.30 -14.76 27.63
CA ASN A 25 20.48 -15.79 27.01
C ASN A 25 18.99 -15.42 27.02
N GLY A 26 18.20 -16.11 26.18
CA GLY A 26 16.76 -15.94 26.14
C GLY A 26 16.07 -17.05 25.36
N THR A 27 14.76 -17.13 25.50
CA THR A 27 13.94 -18.17 24.87
C THR A 27 12.82 -17.55 24.06
N VAL A 28 12.70 -17.96 22.80
CA VAL A 28 11.53 -17.73 21.95
C VAL A 28 10.65 -18.97 22.01
N SER A 29 9.41 -18.78 22.44
CA SER A 29 8.40 -19.84 22.58
C SER A 29 7.02 -19.33 22.18
N THR A 30 6.01 -20.19 22.21
CA THR A 30 4.61 -19.77 21.99
C THR A 30 4.11 -18.81 23.06
N GLN A 31 4.66 -18.86 24.27
CA GLN A 31 4.30 -17.99 25.41
C GLN A 31 5.13 -16.70 25.39
N THR A 32 6.33 -16.77 24.87
CA THR A 32 7.28 -15.64 24.78
C THR A 32 7.76 -15.54 23.33
N PRO A 33 6.96 -14.94 22.42
CA PRO A 33 7.26 -14.93 20.99
C PRO A 33 8.44 -14.04 20.62
N SER A 34 8.96 -13.24 21.55
CA SER A 34 10.13 -12.39 21.35
C SER A 34 10.97 -12.27 22.61
N VAL A 35 12.27 -12.04 22.42
CA VAL A 35 13.24 -11.72 23.45
C VAL A 35 14.13 -10.58 22.97
N SER A 36 14.53 -9.69 23.89
CA SER A 36 15.42 -8.56 23.60
C SER A 36 16.62 -8.56 24.53
N TYR A 37 17.74 -8.08 24.03
CA TYR A 37 18.98 -7.92 24.77
C TYR A 37 19.80 -6.75 24.23
N SER A 38 20.87 -6.38 24.92
CA SER A 38 21.81 -5.33 24.49
C SER A 38 23.23 -5.66 24.91
N ALA A 39 24.22 -5.13 24.21
CA ALA A 39 25.62 -5.28 24.57
C ALA A 39 26.43 -4.04 24.15
N GLY A 40 27.63 -3.92 24.71
CA GLY A 40 28.53 -2.82 24.43
C GLY A 40 28.78 -1.91 25.64
N PRO A 41 29.52 -0.77 25.46
CA PRO A 41 30.06 -0.27 24.19
C PRO A 41 31.23 -1.08 23.64
N PHE A 42 31.37 -1.14 22.30
CA PHE A 42 32.49 -1.80 21.61
C PHE A 42 33.47 -0.77 21.07
N LEU A 43 34.74 -0.90 21.47
CA LEU A 43 35.81 0.02 21.08
C LEU A 43 36.74 -0.58 20.02
N VAL A 44 36.81 -1.90 19.96
CA VAL A 44 37.74 -2.64 19.06
C VAL A 44 36.92 -3.20 17.88
N PRO A 45 37.26 -2.86 16.62
CA PRO A 45 36.61 -3.42 15.47
C PRO A 45 37.01 -4.89 15.26
N ASN A 46 36.09 -5.70 14.72
CA ASN A 46 36.34 -7.05 14.28
C ASN A 46 35.98 -7.19 12.80
N VAL A 47 36.98 -7.11 11.94
CA VAL A 47 36.83 -7.19 10.48
C VAL A 47 36.97 -8.61 9.92
N THR A 48 37.02 -9.64 10.79
CA THR A 48 37.24 -11.03 10.34
C THR A 48 36.02 -11.62 9.64
N GLY A 49 34.84 -11.08 9.88
CA GLY A 49 33.59 -11.51 9.23
C GLY A 49 33.54 -11.34 7.70
N ALA A 50 34.29 -10.40 7.16
CA ALA A 50 34.38 -10.15 5.72
C ALA A 50 34.91 -11.33 4.88
N ALA A 51 35.54 -12.33 5.51
CA ALA A 51 36.10 -13.51 4.86
C ALA A 51 35.23 -14.79 4.98
N GLY A 52 33.99 -14.68 5.48
CA GLY A 52 33.05 -15.81 5.60
C GLY A 52 33.28 -16.74 6.81
N SER A 53 34.29 -16.50 7.63
CA SER A 53 34.48 -17.17 8.92
C SER A 53 34.80 -16.13 9.99
N VAL A 54 33.85 -15.96 10.94
CA VAL A 54 34.04 -15.00 12.04
C VAL A 54 34.92 -15.57 13.14
N THR A 55 36.03 -14.91 13.41
CA THR A 55 36.88 -15.24 14.57
C THR A 55 36.48 -14.36 15.74
N CYS A 56 36.21 -14.96 16.90
CA CYS A 56 35.87 -14.27 18.14
C CYS A 56 36.91 -14.56 19.21
N ASN A 57 37.67 -13.55 19.62
CA ASN A 57 38.65 -13.62 20.70
C ASN A 57 38.90 -12.21 21.27
N THR A 58 39.85 -12.08 22.20
CA THR A 58 40.13 -10.78 22.83
C THR A 58 40.69 -9.72 21.87
N ALA A 59 41.30 -10.11 20.75
CA ALA A 59 41.83 -9.20 19.73
C ALA A 59 40.79 -8.91 18.63
N ALA A 60 39.82 -9.78 18.44
CA ALA A 60 38.69 -9.66 17.50
C ALA A 60 37.40 -9.97 18.28
N PRO A 61 36.84 -9.00 19.01
CA PRO A 61 35.72 -9.22 19.92
C PRO A 61 34.44 -9.51 19.17
N CYS A 62 33.55 -10.33 19.75
CA CYS A 62 32.17 -10.52 19.35
C CYS A 62 31.31 -10.51 20.60
N ASP A 63 30.01 -10.39 20.42
CA ASP A 63 29.01 -10.73 21.43
C ASP A 63 28.26 -11.99 21.02
N ASP A 64 28.14 -12.96 21.92
CA ASP A 64 27.46 -14.24 21.70
C ASP A 64 26.28 -14.37 22.67
N PHE A 65 25.07 -14.18 22.17
CA PHE A 65 23.83 -14.37 22.90
C PHE A 65 23.29 -15.79 22.67
N GLN A 66 22.95 -16.51 23.74
CA GLN A 66 22.40 -17.86 23.65
C GLN A 66 20.89 -17.82 23.49
N LEU A 67 20.38 -18.14 22.30
CA LEU A 67 18.98 -18.17 21.96
C LEU A 67 18.45 -19.61 21.98
N THR A 68 17.46 -19.88 22.83
CA THR A 68 16.68 -21.13 22.80
C THR A 68 15.41 -20.92 22.00
N VAL A 69 15.18 -21.73 20.99
CA VAL A 69 13.89 -21.80 20.27
C VAL A 69 13.14 -23.03 20.80
N ASP A 70 12.12 -22.80 21.63
CA ASP A 70 11.28 -23.85 22.22
C ASP A 70 9.88 -23.83 21.63
N LEU A 71 9.77 -24.33 20.40
CA LEU A 71 8.56 -24.33 19.61
C LEU A 71 8.21 -25.73 19.14
N PRO A 72 6.90 -26.05 18.92
CA PRO A 72 6.50 -27.29 18.29
C PRO A 72 7.14 -27.45 16.90
N ALA A 73 7.47 -28.69 16.51
CA ALA A 73 8.10 -28.99 15.22
C ALA A 73 7.35 -28.47 14.00
N THR A 74 6.02 -28.33 14.11
CA THR A 74 5.14 -27.79 13.06
C THR A 74 5.40 -26.30 12.76
N TYR A 75 5.99 -25.56 13.70
CA TYR A 75 6.26 -24.13 13.52
C TYR A 75 7.31 -23.85 12.45
N ALA A 76 8.30 -24.73 12.29
CA ALA A 76 9.35 -24.55 11.28
C ALA A 76 8.80 -24.47 9.83
N GLY A 77 7.63 -25.03 9.56
CA GLY A 77 6.95 -24.93 8.28
C GLY A 77 6.36 -23.54 8.01
N SER A 78 5.81 -22.90 9.04
CA SER A 78 4.99 -21.68 8.94
C SER A 78 5.66 -20.43 9.53
N TYR A 79 6.75 -20.59 10.28
CA TYR A 79 7.40 -19.49 10.98
C TYR A 79 8.92 -19.48 10.78
N ASN A 80 9.49 -18.30 10.85
CA ASN A 80 10.90 -18.02 11.01
C ASN A 80 11.15 -17.40 12.39
N VAL A 81 12.40 -17.39 12.81
CA VAL A 81 12.90 -16.47 13.84
C VAL A 81 13.66 -15.35 13.14
N THR A 82 13.28 -14.12 13.42
CA THR A 82 13.95 -12.92 12.91
C THR A 82 14.77 -12.29 14.02
N VAL A 83 16.05 -12.16 13.80
CA VAL A 83 17.00 -11.46 14.70
C VAL A 83 17.27 -10.09 14.09
N LYS A 84 17.00 -9.05 14.87
CA LYS A 84 17.25 -7.65 14.50
C LYS A 84 18.27 -7.06 15.45
N VAL A 85 19.32 -6.44 14.91
CA VAL A 85 20.37 -5.72 15.66
C VAL A 85 20.36 -4.28 15.18
N GLN A 86 20.31 -3.31 16.09
CA GLN A 86 20.29 -1.88 15.80
C GLN A 86 21.16 -1.10 16.78
N TRP A 87 21.67 0.03 16.32
CA TRP A 87 22.60 0.86 17.09
C TRP A 87 22.32 2.37 16.90
N PRO A 88 22.68 3.23 17.88
CA PRO A 88 22.32 4.65 17.83
C PRO A 88 23.22 5.51 16.93
N THR A 89 24.40 5.03 16.55
CA THR A 89 25.40 5.82 15.81
C THR A 89 25.38 5.41 14.34
N SER A 90 24.85 6.23 13.46
CA SER A 90 24.65 5.92 12.03
C SER A 90 25.92 5.59 11.24
N ALA A 91 27.10 5.99 11.74
CA ALA A 91 28.41 5.65 11.14
C ALA A 91 29.00 4.35 11.70
N ALA A 92 28.41 3.76 12.75
CA ALA A 92 28.82 2.47 13.26
C ALA A 92 28.29 1.33 12.38
N ASP A 93 28.92 0.16 12.48
CA ASP A 93 28.57 -1.02 11.70
C ASP A 93 28.73 -2.29 12.53
N PHE A 94 27.67 -3.11 12.57
CA PHE A 94 27.62 -4.37 13.29
C PHE A 94 27.00 -5.46 12.41
N ASP A 95 27.71 -6.55 12.19
CA ASP A 95 27.19 -7.73 11.49
C ASP A 95 26.51 -8.69 12.47
N VAL A 96 25.54 -9.47 12.01
CA VAL A 96 24.90 -10.52 12.79
C VAL A 96 24.94 -11.87 12.08
N TYR A 97 25.33 -12.91 12.83
CA TYR A 97 25.35 -14.31 12.40
C TYR A 97 24.59 -15.16 13.42
N VAL A 98 23.73 -16.06 12.95
CA VAL A 98 23.04 -17.05 13.78
C VAL A 98 23.64 -18.41 13.48
N LEU A 99 24.19 -19.06 14.52
CA LEU A 99 24.83 -20.37 14.41
C LEU A 99 23.95 -21.42 15.11
N ASP A 100 23.85 -22.60 14.50
CA ASP A 100 23.22 -23.77 15.14
C ASP A 100 24.16 -24.41 16.18
N ALA A 101 23.68 -25.45 16.84
CA ALA A 101 24.47 -26.18 17.83
C ALA A 101 25.73 -26.88 17.25
N GLY A 102 25.81 -27.05 15.95
CA GLY A 102 26.96 -27.56 15.21
C GLY A 102 27.94 -26.46 14.77
N GLY A 103 27.63 -25.19 15.03
CA GLY A 103 28.44 -24.04 14.62
C GLY A 103 28.22 -23.63 13.14
N ASN A 104 27.21 -24.19 12.46
CA ASN A 104 26.89 -23.79 11.10
C ASN A 104 26.05 -22.50 11.09
N VAL A 105 26.31 -21.58 10.16
CA VAL A 105 25.53 -20.37 9.98
C VAL A 105 24.18 -20.74 9.35
N VAL A 106 23.08 -20.47 10.07
CA VAL A 106 21.71 -20.73 9.63
C VAL A 106 20.96 -19.46 9.24
N GLY A 107 21.51 -18.29 9.56
CA GLY A 107 21.03 -16.97 9.17
C GLY A 107 22.12 -15.94 9.38
N SER A 108 22.17 -14.92 8.53
CA SER A 108 23.14 -13.82 8.69
C SER A 108 22.64 -12.56 8.01
N ALA A 109 23.13 -11.42 8.48
CA ALA A 109 23.10 -10.13 7.82
C ALA A 109 24.43 -9.44 8.13
N ALA A 110 25.12 -8.99 7.08
CA ALA A 110 26.46 -8.40 7.16
C ALA A 110 26.56 -7.33 6.07
N SER A 111 25.93 -6.23 6.33
CA SER A 111 25.88 -5.05 5.44
C SER A 111 26.15 -3.79 6.25
N SER A 112 26.29 -2.66 5.61
CA SER A 112 26.40 -1.36 6.30
C SER A 112 25.03 -0.78 6.73
N SER A 113 23.99 -1.59 6.74
CA SER A 113 22.62 -1.13 7.06
C SER A 113 22.35 -1.19 8.56
N ASP A 114 21.69 -0.16 9.11
CA ASP A 114 21.11 -0.18 10.45
C ASP A 114 19.58 -0.12 10.32
N PRO A 115 18.88 -1.15 10.83
CA PRO A 115 19.36 -2.35 11.52
C PRO A 115 19.82 -3.47 10.60
N GLU A 116 20.69 -4.35 11.12
CA GLU A 116 20.97 -5.66 10.54
C GLU A 116 19.86 -6.66 10.93
N VAL A 117 19.40 -7.47 9.96
CA VAL A 117 18.27 -8.40 10.15
C VAL A 117 18.61 -9.78 9.59
N ALA A 118 18.88 -10.74 10.48
CA ALA A 118 19.07 -12.14 10.12
C ALA A 118 17.78 -12.94 10.31
N VAL A 119 17.47 -13.84 9.38
CA VAL A 119 16.27 -14.67 9.40
C VAL A 119 16.64 -16.13 9.24
N PHE A 120 16.06 -17.01 10.06
CA PHE A 120 16.25 -18.45 9.96
C PHE A 120 14.97 -19.22 10.32
N PRO A 121 14.79 -20.48 9.85
CA PRO A 121 13.60 -21.27 10.16
C PRO A 121 13.41 -21.48 11.66
N ALA A 122 12.14 -21.41 12.14
CA ALA A 122 11.82 -21.59 13.56
C ALA A 122 11.89 -23.06 13.99
N VAL A 123 13.06 -23.68 13.82
CA VAL A 123 13.34 -25.07 14.22
C VAL A 123 13.72 -25.08 15.71
N ARG A 124 13.13 -26.01 16.46
CA ARG A 124 13.43 -26.19 17.89
C ARG A 124 14.92 -26.51 18.10
N GLY A 125 15.59 -25.75 18.96
CA GLY A 125 17.02 -25.93 19.23
C GLY A 125 17.62 -24.76 19.99
N THR A 126 18.93 -24.87 20.23
CA THR A 126 19.74 -23.81 20.82
C THR A 126 20.62 -23.21 19.72
N TYR A 127 20.67 -21.90 19.66
CA TYR A 127 21.41 -21.13 18.67
C TYR A 127 22.30 -20.10 19.36
N THR A 128 23.41 -19.76 18.71
CA THR A 128 24.24 -18.63 19.14
C THR A 128 23.96 -17.47 18.19
N VAL A 129 23.39 -16.38 18.69
CA VAL A 129 23.31 -15.12 17.95
C VAL A 129 24.61 -14.38 18.20
N ARG A 130 25.45 -14.31 17.20
CA ARG A 130 26.76 -13.66 17.23
C ARG A 130 26.67 -12.30 16.58
N VAL A 131 26.95 -11.25 17.34
CA VAL A 131 27.05 -9.89 16.82
C VAL A 131 28.53 -9.51 16.74
N VAL A 132 28.94 -9.11 15.55
CA VAL A 132 30.35 -8.76 15.22
C VAL A 132 30.43 -7.24 15.06
N PRO A 133 31.17 -6.54 15.91
CA PRO A 133 31.36 -5.09 15.82
C PRO A 133 32.34 -4.75 14.67
N TYR A 134 31.83 -4.74 13.41
CA TYR A 134 32.65 -4.52 12.22
C TYR A 134 33.35 -3.15 12.25
N ALA A 135 32.58 -2.09 12.50
CA ALA A 135 33.09 -0.73 12.71
C ALA A 135 32.29 -0.05 13.85
N PRO A 136 32.51 -0.44 15.11
CA PRO A 136 31.59 -0.08 16.20
C PRO A 136 31.68 1.37 16.67
N LEU A 137 32.78 2.06 16.46
CA LEU A 137 33.00 3.46 16.81
C LEU A 137 32.62 3.82 18.26
N GLY A 138 32.77 2.90 19.20
CA GLY A 138 32.39 3.09 20.60
C GLY A 138 30.88 2.93 20.87
N SER A 139 30.10 2.47 19.90
CA SER A 139 28.66 2.22 20.06
C SER A 139 28.34 0.96 20.84
N SER A 140 27.17 0.95 21.45
CA SER A 140 26.46 -0.25 21.89
C SER A 140 25.36 -0.57 20.89
N PHE A 141 24.87 -1.81 20.92
CA PHE A 141 23.70 -2.19 20.15
C PHE A 141 22.56 -2.68 21.04
N SER A 142 21.35 -2.64 20.51
CA SER A 142 20.18 -3.37 21.01
C SER A 142 19.77 -4.41 20.00
N ALA A 143 19.37 -5.59 20.49
CA ALA A 143 18.95 -6.69 19.65
C ALA A 143 17.64 -7.30 20.12
N SER A 144 16.91 -7.91 19.18
CA SER A 144 15.73 -8.72 19.48
C SER A 144 15.70 -9.96 18.59
N ALA A 145 15.21 -11.06 19.13
CA ALA A 145 14.87 -12.25 18.37
C ALA A 145 13.35 -12.48 18.51
N ALA A 146 12.63 -12.57 17.40
CA ALA A 146 11.19 -12.66 17.38
C ALA A 146 10.68 -13.73 16.42
N LEU A 147 9.59 -14.40 16.77
CA LEU A 147 8.87 -15.32 15.90
C LEU A 147 8.12 -14.52 14.83
N THR A 148 8.38 -14.81 13.56
CA THR A 148 7.75 -14.15 12.41
C THR A 148 7.10 -15.20 11.50
N ALA A 149 5.92 -14.92 10.99
CA ALA A 149 5.27 -15.83 10.04
C ALA A 149 6.08 -15.87 8.72
N LYS A 150 6.22 -17.06 8.14
CA LYS A 150 6.74 -17.19 6.78
C LYS A 150 5.73 -16.63 5.78
N PRO A 151 6.17 -16.03 4.69
CA PRO A 151 5.27 -15.69 3.58
C PRO A 151 4.53 -16.94 3.10
N THR A 152 3.22 -16.86 2.96
CA THR A 152 2.37 -17.91 2.43
C THR A 152 1.72 -17.42 1.13
N ALA A 153 1.27 -18.34 0.27
CA ALA A 153 0.42 -17.96 -0.85
C ALA A 153 -0.84 -17.26 -0.32
N ALA A 154 -1.29 -16.22 -1.02
CA ALA A 154 -2.50 -15.49 -0.63
C ALA A 154 -3.69 -16.45 -0.63
N THR A 155 -4.36 -16.55 0.53
CA THR A 155 -5.68 -17.16 0.57
C THR A 155 -6.68 -16.09 0.12
N PRO A 156 -7.54 -16.36 -0.88
CA PRO A 156 -8.58 -15.39 -1.25
C PRO A 156 -9.43 -15.02 -0.05
N ALA A 157 -9.64 -13.72 0.18
CA ALA A 157 -10.53 -13.28 1.24
C ALA A 157 -11.96 -13.77 0.97
N ALA A 158 -12.67 -14.17 2.00
CA ALA A 158 -14.07 -14.60 1.89
C ALA A 158 -15.02 -13.42 1.55
N ALA A 159 -14.55 -12.17 1.63
CA ALA A 159 -15.35 -10.98 1.33
C ALA A 159 -15.54 -10.82 -0.18
N THR A 160 -16.76 -10.43 -0.57
CA THR A 160 -17.03 -10.03 -1.96
C THR A 160 -16.20 -8.78 -2.28
N PRO A 161 -15.41 -8.77 -3.38
CA PRO A 161 -14.64 -7.60 -3.75
C PRO A 161 -15.57 -6.45 -4.17
N PRO A 162 -15.20 -5.18 -3.88
CA PRO A 162 -15.96 -4.02 -4.33
C PRO A 162 -16.17 -4.00 -5.84
N SER A 163 -17.28 -3.39 -6.29
CA SER A 163 -17.51 -3.08 -7.70
C SER A 163 -17.00 -1.67 -8.05
N TYR A 164 -16.79 -1.44 -9.35
CA TYR A 164 -16.26 -0.20 -9.88
C TYR A 164 -17.15 0.33 -11.01
N ALA A 165 -17.26 1.66 -11.12
CA ALA A 165 -17.73 2.34 -12.32
C ALA A 165 -16.59 3.17 -12.89
N ASN A 166 -16.48 3.16 -14.22
CA ASN A 166 -15.43 3.87 -14.94
C ASN A 166 -16.02 5.16 -15.53
N TYR A 167 -15.33 6.28 -15.32
CA TYR A 167 -15.77 7.62 -15.69
C TYR A 167 -14.75 8.26 -16.60
N GLN A 168 -15.20 8.79 -17.72
CA GLN A 168 -14.40 9.50 -18.73
C GLN A 168 -14.96 10.91 -18.94
N PRO A 169 -14.15 11.86 -19.43
CA PRO A 169 -14.65 13.13 -19.91
C PRO A 169 -15.75 12.91 -20.98
N PRO A 170 -16.73 13.80 -21.10
CA PRO A 170 -17.74 13.68 -22.14
C PRO A 170 -17.13 13.66 -23.54
N ALA A 171 -17.66 12.83 -24.43
CA ALA A 171 -17.19 12.79 -25.81
C ALA A 171 -17.24 14.19 -26.44
N GLY A 172 -16.14 14.61 -27.05
CA GLY A 172 -16.03 15.94 -27.65
C GLY A 172 -15.72 17.08 -26.67
N ALA A 173 -15.38 16.81 -25.42
CA ALA A 173 -14.99 17.82 -24.44
C ALA A 173 -13.75 18.63 -24.85
N GLY A 174 -12.91 18.08 -25.73
CA GLY A 174 -11.68 18.74 -26.21
C GLY A 174 -10.49 18.64 -25.23
N PHE A 175 -10.61 17.82 -24.19
CA PHE A 175 -9.55 17.53 -23.21
C PHE A 175 -9.63 16.08 -22.73
N GLY A 176 -8.57 15.58 -22.11
CA GLY A 176 -8.51 14.23 -21.54
C GLY A 176 -8.30 13.11 -22.56
N ASN A 177 -7.75 13.40 -23.75
CA ASN A 177 -7.45 12.42 -24.78
C ASN A 177 -5.94 12.13 -24.90
N ASP A 178 -5.14 12.59 -23.95
CA ASP A 178 -3.68 12.46 -23.89
C ASP A 178 -3.22 12.12 -22.47
N ALA A 179 -3.93 11.20 -21.80
CA ALA A 179 -3.76 10.92 -20.37
C ALA A 179 -2.70 9.85 -20.08
N GLY A 180 -1.71 9.66 -20.92
CA GLY A 180 -0.55 8.82 -20.53
C GLY A 180 0.10 9.35 -19.25
N GLU A 181 0.51 8.44 -18.34
CA GLU A 181 1.04 8.78 -17.01
C GLU A 181 0.11 9.65 -16.16
N PRO A 182 -1.14 9.25 -15.94
CA PRO A 182 -2.05 10.09 -15.19
C PRO A 182 -1.71 10.09 -13.69
N SER A 183 -1.87 11.26 -13.06
CA SER A 183 -1.90 11.38 -11.60
C SER A 183 -3.27 11.79 -11.11
N ILE A 184 -3.64 11.36 -9.89
CA ILE A 184 -4.95 11.63 -9.31
C ILE A 184 -4.84 11.99 -7.83
N GLY A 185 -5.60 13.00 -7.38
CA GLY A 185 -5.69 13.39 -5.99
C GLY A 185 -7.12 13.75 -5.58
N ALA A 186 -7.49 13.47 -4.33
CA ALA A 186 -8.79 13.78 -3.78
C ALA A 186 -8.69 14.82 -2.67
N ASN A 187 -9.39 15.93 -2.82
CA ASN A 187 -9.52 16.95 -1.78
C ASN A 187 -10.67 16.59 -0.84
N TRP A 188 -10.38 16.17 0.38
CA TRP A 188 -11.40 15.73 1.35
C TRP A 188 -12.25 16.89 1.89
N LYS A 189 -11.80 18.14 1.77
CA LYS A 189 -12.59 19.30 2.22
C LYS A 189 -13.70 19.64 1.25
N THR A 190 -13.43 19.54 -0.05
CA THR A 190 -14.37 19.95 -1.10
C THR A 190 -15.07 18.77 -1.77
N GLY A 191 -14.55 17.54 -1.59
CA GLY A 191 -14.99 16.34 -2.29
C GLY A 191 -14.60 16.32 -3.77
N LYS A 192 -13.78 17.30 -4.22
CA LYS A 192 -13.31 17.34 -5.60
C LYS A 192 -12.14 16.40 -5.80
N VAL A 193 -12.05 15.86 -7.01
CA VAL A 193 -10.93 15.05 -7.48
C VAL A 193 -10.19 15.84 -8.54
N VAL A 194 -8.87 15.86 -8.46
CA VAL A 194 -8.00 16.46 -9.46
C VAL A 194 -7.28 15.36 -10.21
N PHE A 195 -7.31 15.43 -11.54
CA PHE A 195 -6.71 14.42 -12.43
C PHE A 195 -5.80 15.15 -13.41
N GLN A 196 -4.54 14.72 -13.51
CA GLN A 196 -3.61 15.26 -14.49
C GLN A 196 -3.55 14.35 -15.71
N SER A 197 -3.82 14.95 -16.88
CA SER A 197 -3.78 14.35 -18.20
C SER A 197 -2.76 15.12 -19.02
N ASN A 198 -1.51 14.65 -19.07
CA ASN A 198 -0.39 15.34 -19.70
C ASN A 198 -0.30 16.80 -19.22
N THR A 199 -0.42 17.78 -20.13
CA THR A 199 -0.37 19.23 -19.80
C THR A 199 -1.69 19.78 -19.28
N SER A 200 -2.74 18.96 -19.21
CA SER A 200 -4.09 19.36 -18.77
C SER A 200 -4.40 18.87 -17.36
N THR A 201 -4.82 19.78 -16.49
CA THR A 201 -5.33 19.43 -15.17
C THR A 201 -6.84 19.49 -15.18
N LEU A 202 -7.48 18.39 -14.80
CA LEU A 202 -8.93 18.22 -14.83
C LEU A 202 -9.47 18.17 -13.40
N ARG A 203 -10.55 18.89 -13.11
CA ARG A 203 -11.31 18.77 -11.86
C ARG A 203 -12.52 17.89 -12.10
N VAL A 204 -12.74 16.91 -11.23
CA VAL A 204 -13.87 16.00 -11.32
C VAL A 204 -14.73 16.09 -10.06
N SER A 205 -16.03 16.19 -10.25
CA SER A 205 -17.02 16.16 -9.17
C SER A 205 -17.98 14.99 -9.40
N PHE A 206 -18.33 14.31 -8.32
CA PHE A 206 -19.28 13.20 -8.37
C PHE A 206 -20.60 13.58 -7.69
N ASP A 207 -21.72 13.30 -8.35
CA ASP A 207 -23.04 13.40 -7.77
C ASP A 207 -23.51 12.00 -7.33
N ASP A 208 -23.37 11.74 -6.04
CA ASP A 208 -23.73 10.47 -5.39
C ASP A 208 -25.25 10.35 -5.10
N SER A 209 -26.08 11.30 -5.52
CA SER A 209 -27.55 11.19 -5.36
C SER A 209 -28.17 10.10 -6.24
N ILE A 210 -27.41 9.59 -7.21
CA ILE A 210 -27.78 8.46 -8.08
C ILE A 210 -26.67 7.41 -8.10
N VAL A 211 -27.00 6.17 -8.47
CA VAL A 211 -26.06 5.04 -8.54
C VAL A 211 -26.15 4.39 -9.92
N PRO A 212 -25.04 4.25 -10.65
CA PRO A 212 -23.72 4.86 -10.37
C PRO A 212 -23.77 6.39 -10.39
N ALA A 213 -22.87 7.05 -9.68
CA ALA A 213 -22.79 8.51 -9.60
C ALA A 213 -22.60 9.15 -10.98
N ASN A 214 -23.07 10.39 -11.16
CA ASN A 214 -22.64 11.19 -12.32
C ASN A 214 -21.30 11.86 -12.06
N ALA A 215 -20.42 11.92 -13.07
CA ALA A 215 -19.16 12.62 -13.02
C ALA A 215 -19.20 13.89 -13.89
N TYR A 216 -18.80 15.01 -13.32
CA TYR A 216 -18.68 16.29 -14.01
C TYR A 216 -17.21 16.67 -14.12
N TRP A 217 -16.73 16.83 -15.35
CA TRP A 217 -15.35 17.11 -15.68
C TRP A 217 -15.19 18.56 -16.11
N GLU A 218 -14.18 19.23 -15.59
CA GLU A 218 -13.82 20.61 -15.90
C GLU A 218 -12.34 20.74 -16.19
N LEU A 219 -11.98 21.48 -17.24
CA LEU A 219 -10.58 21.83 -17.51
C LEU A 219 -10.13 22.95 -16.55
N LYS A 220 -9.09 22.70 -15.78
CA LYS A 220 -8.54 23.59 -14.75
C LYS A 220 -7.00 23.74 -14.85
N SER A 221 -6.46 23.58 -16.05
CA SER A 221 -5.02 23.66 -16.28
C SER A 221 -4.43 24.95 -15.76
N ALA A 222 -3.25 24.85 -15.19
CA ALA A 222 -2.48 25.99 -14.72
C ALA A 222 -2.07 26.85 -15.93
N ALA A 223 -2.75 27.99 -16.10
CA ALA A 223 -2.53 28.92 -17.21
C ALA A 223 -1.33 29.87 -17.08
N PRO A 224 -0.75 30.15 -15.87
CA PRO A 224 0.42 31.01 -15.77
C PRO A 224 1.61 30.44 -16.55
N PRO A 225 2.40 31.27 -17.25
CA PRO A 225 3.48 30.81 -18.14
C PRO A 225 4.63 30.08 -17.41
N ASN A 226 4.63 30.02 -16.10
CA ASN A 226 5.63 29.32 -15.29
C ASN A 226 5.08 28.06 -14.60
N CYS A 227 3.86 27.65 -14.89
CA CYS A 227 3.21 26.48 -14.30
C CYS A 227 3.13 25.31 -15.27
N THR A 228 2.84 25.57 -16.54
CA THR A 228 2.61 24.56 -17.57
C THR A 228 3.48 24.82 -18.77
N ALA A 229 4.07 23.77 -19.31
CA ALA A 229 4.77 23.81 -20.60
C ALA A 229 3.78 23.62 -21.75
N ALA A 230 4.13 24.13 -22.93
CA ALA A 230 3.38 23.84 -24.17
C ALA A 230 3.49 22.36 -24.58
N THR A 231 4.56 21.67 -24.14
CA THR A 231 4.80 20.23 -24.24
C THR A 231 5.43 19.80 -22.94
N GLY A 232 4.69 19.08 -22.12
CA GLY A 232 5.17 18.48 -20.87
C GLY A 232 5.50 17.00 -21.08
N LEU A 233 6.38 16.49 -20.23
CA LEU A 233 6.66 15.07 -20.05
C LEU A 233 6.49 14.74 -18.57
N ASP A 234 6.27 13.46 -18.23
CA ASP A 234 6.17 12.93 -16.88
C ASP A 234 5.29 13.81 -15.97
N PRO A 235 4.00 13.99 -16.29
CA PRO A 235 3.11 14.84 -15.51
C PRO A 235 2.86 14.18 -14.16
N ILE A 236 3.01 14.93 -13.07
CA ILE A 236 2.75 14.44 -11.72
C ILE A 236 1.97 15.47 -10.92
N LEU A 237 0.98 15.02 -10.15
CA LEU A 237 0.35 15.81 -9.12
C LEU A 237 0.28 15.07 -7.80
N TRP A 238 0.19 15.84 -6.73
CA TRP A 238 -0.12 15.34 -5.40
C TRP A 238 -1.10 16.29 -4.73
N THR A 239 -2.15 15.74 -4.12
CA THR A 239 -3.11 16.49 -3.33
C THR A 239 -2.94 16.16 -1.86
N ASP A 240 -2.72 17.19 -1.04
CA ASP A 240 -2.88 17.10 0.40
C ASP A 240 -4.38 16.95 0.70
N SER A 241 -4.82 15.72 0.82
CA SER A 241 -6.24 15.41 0.95
C SER A 241 -6.89 16.09 2.17
N GLN A 242 -6.15 16.23 3.27
CA GLN A 242 -6.64 16.83 4.52
C GLN A 242 -6.63 18.35 4.48
N LEU A 243 -5.62 18.96 3.88
CA LEU A 243 -5.45 20.42 3.85
C LEU A 243 -6.02 21.05 2.58
N GLY A 244 -6.21 20.27 1.51
CA GLY A 244 -6.88 20.68 0.29
C GLY A 244 -5.98 21.36 -0.75
N ARG A 245 -4.65 21.37 -0.54
CA ARG A 245 -3.69 21.89 -1.52
C ARG A 245 -3.34 20.81 -2.54
N THR A 246 -3.38 21.14 -3.82
CA THR A 246 -2.82 20.31 -4.90
C THR A 246 -1.59 20.98 -5.48
N ILE A 247 -0.52 20.19 -5.67
CA ILE A 247 0.70 20.60 -6.35
C ILE A 247 0.83 19.75 -7.61
N GLU A 248 1.13 20.38 -8.73
CA GLU A 248 1.46 19.71 -9.98
C GLU A 248 2.86 20.05 -10.46
N SER A 249 3.47 19.16 -11.22
CA SER A 249 4.74 19.38 -11.88
C SER A 249 4.76 18.73 -13.25
N GLN A 250 5.50 19.34 -14.16
CA GLN A 250 5.71 18.88 -15.52
C GLN A 250 7.17 19.00 -15.90
N LEU A 251 7.71 17.98 -16.54
CA LEU A 251 9.08 17.94 -17.04
C LEU A 251 9.18 18.73 -18.36
N LEU A 252 10.20 19.56 -18.47
CA LEU A 252 10.51 20.32 -19.69
C LEU A 252 11.54 19.58 -20.55
N ALA A 253 11.15 19.24 -21.75
CA ALA A 253 12.04 18.62 -22.73
C ALA A 253 12.73 19.67 -23.61
N ASN A 254 13.64 20.52 -23.13
CA ASN A 254 14.62 21.22 -23.98
C ASN A 254 15.34 22.38 -23.27
N PRO A 255 16.62 22.63 -23.56
CA PRO A 255 17.78 21.74 -23.79
C PRO A 255 18.43 21.31 -22.49
N VAL A 256 17.90 21.75 -21.35
CA VAL A 256 18.26 21.34 -20.01
C VAL A 256 17.00 20.75 -19.41
N VAL A 257 17.02 19.48 -19.08
CA VAL A 257 15.91 18.81 -18.42
C VAL A 257 15.65 19.51 -17.09
N ASN A 258 14.50 20.14 -16.99
CA ASN A 258 14.05 20.95 -15.87
C ASN A 258 12.56 20.73 -15.66
N SER A 259 12.00 21.11 -14.52
CA SER A 259 10.56 20.99 -14.29
C SER A 259 9.94 22.34 -13.94
N LEU A 260 8.69 22.50 -14.34
CA LEU A 260 7.79 23.53 -13.84
C LEU A 260 6.92 22.92 -12.75
N SER A 261 6.58 23.71 -11.75
CA SER A 261 5.71 23.27 -10.67
C SER A 261 4.85 24.42 -10.15
N CYS A 262 3.60 24.12 -9.80
CA CYS A 262 2.64 25.06 -9.27
C CYS A 262 1.78 24.41 -8.18
N TYR A 263 1.12 25.22 -7.36
CA TYR A 263 0.09 24.73 -6.44
C TYR A 263 -1.21 25.52 -6.55
N THR A 264 -2.30 24.86 -6.14
CA THR A 264 -3.63 25.45 -5.99
C THR A 264 -4.21 25.12 -4.62
N ASP A 265 -4.94 26.08 -4.03
CA ASP A 265 -5.70 25.89 -2.77
C ASP A 265 -7.24 25.91 -3.01
N ASN A 266 -7.67 25.94 -4.27
CA ASN A 266 -9.07 26.04 -4.66
C ASN A 266 -9.41 25.13 -5.86
N ASP A 267 -8.87 23.91 -5.85
CA ASP A 267 -9.16 22.85 -6.80
C ASP A 267 -8.94 23.27 -8.27
N GLY A 268 -7.91 24.08 -8.54
CA GLY A 268 -7.52 24.50 -9.87
C GLY A 268 -8.16 25.80 -10.38
N ASP A 269 -8.98 26.49 -9.58
CA ASP A 269 -9.52 27.80 -10.04
C ASP A 269 -8.44 28.88 -10.14
N THR A 270 -7.39 28.80 -9.32
CA THR A 270 -6.21 29.64 -9.44
C THR A 270 -4.94 28.84 -9.10
N TRP A 271 -3.84 29.16 -9.77
CA TRP A 271 -2.55 28.50 -9.58
C TRP A 271 -1.46 29.48 -9.20
N THR A 272 -0.55 29.06 -8.33
CA THR A 272 0.63 29.83 -7.89
C THR A 272 1.89 29.07 -8.28
N PRO A 273 2.80 29.69 -9.06
CA PRO A 273 4.09 29.10 -9.40
C PRO A 273 4.95 28.81 -8.17
N THR A 274 5.69 27.72 -8.20
CA THR A 274 6.66 27.34 -7.17
C THR A 274 8.09 27.57 -7.65
N THR A 275 9.05 27.57 -6.74
CA THR A 275 10.46 27.72 -7.06
C THR A 275 11.33 26.69 -6.36
N GLY A 276 12.38 26.22 -7.01
CA GLY A 276 13.43 25.37 -6.46
C GLY A 276 13.27 23.87 -6.66
N GLY A 277 12.07 23.35 -6.91
CA GLY A 277 11.87 21.93 -7.16
C GLY A 277 12.40 21.50 -8.52
N GLY A 278 13.39 20.62 -8.57
CA GLY A 278 13.93 20.06 -9.80
C GLY A 278 14.65 21.02 -10.72
N VAL A 279 14.83 22.27 -10.34
CA VAL A 279 15.43 23.31 -11.21
C VAL A 279 16.92 23.04 -11.40
N GLY A 280 17.34 22.89 -12.67
CA GLY A 280 18.76 22.79 -13.06
C GLY A 280 19.44 21.46 -12.71
N GLN A 281 18.69 20.38 -12.45
CA GLN A 281 19.23 19.12 -11.94
C GLN A 281 19.24 17.95 -12.94
N GLY A 282 18.80 18.15 -14.17
CA GLY A 282 18.68 17.05 -15.14
C GLY A 282 17.69 16.01 -14.63
N VAL A 283 16.48 16.46 -14.39
CA VAL A 283 15.39 15.65 -13.82
C VAL A 283 14.76 14.73 -14.85
N ASP A 284 14.43 13.54 -14.41
CA ASP A 284 13.63 12.55 -15.11
C ASP A 284 12.76 11.86 -14.05
N HIS A 285 11.57 11.42 -14.44
CA HIS A 285 10.67 10.64 -13.59
C HIS A 285 10.44 11.30 -12.22
N GLN A 286 9.94 12.54 -12.24
CA GLN A 286 9.68 13.29 -11.01
C GLN A 286 8.48 12.71 -10.22
N SER A 287 8.52 12.89 -8.92
CA SER A 287 7.47 12.49 -8.00
C SER A 287 7.26 13.55 -6.93
N ILE A 288 6.01 13.82 -6.57
CA ILE A 288 5.64 14.73 -5.48
C ILE A 288 4.83 13.97 -4.44
N GLY A 289 5.14 14.20 -3.16
CA GLY A 289 4.38 13.68 -2.04
C GLY A 289 4.62 14.49 -0.78
N GLY A 290 3.73 14.42 0.17
CA GLY A 290 3.85 15.18 1.41
C GLY A 290 3.09 14.56 2.56
N GLY A 291 3.33 15.11 3.76
CA GLY A 291 2.70 14.69 5.00
C GLY A 291 3.33 15.38 6.22
N PRO A 292 3.00 14.92 7.43
CA PRO A 292 3.55 15.51 8.66
C PRO A 292 5.07 15.53 8.65
N PHE A 293 5.65 16.49 9.39
CA PHE A 293 7.08 16.47 9.68
C PHE A 293 7.42 15.35 10.65
N ALA A 294 8.53 14.65 10.43
CA ALA A 294 9.08 13.71 11.40
C ALA A 294 9.53 14.48 12.68
N PRO A 295 9.43 13.87 13.89
CA PRO A 295 9.84 14.49 15.13
C PRO A 295 11.32 14.92 15.14
N GLY A 296 11.63 15.98 15.92
CA GLY A 296 13.00 16.45 16.14
C GLY A 296 13.47 17.54 15.17
N LEU A 297 12.75 17.82 14.09
CA LEU A 297 13.05 18.97 13.25
C LEU A 297 12.50 20.25 13.88
N VAL A 298 13.39 21.21 14.16
CA VAL A 298 12.98 22.56 14.55
C VAL A 298 12.76 23.37 13.27
N VAL A 299 11.56 23.32 12.74
CA VAL A 299 11.13 24.27 11.69
C VAL A 299 10.59 25.49 12.42
N SER A 300 11.23 26.65 12.26
CA SER A 300 10.75 27.90 12.84
C SER A 300 9.40 28.27 12.23
N ALA A 301 8.30 27.89 12.88
CA ALA A 301 6.92 28.14 12.47
C ALA A 301 6.70 27.83 10.97
N PRO A 302 6.48 26.56 10.59
CA PRO A 302 6.25 26.21 9.20
C PRO A 302 5.02 26.97 8.70
N ALA A 303 5.16 27.64 7.56
CA ALA A 303 4.05 28.32 6.90
C ALA A 303 2.96 27.34 6.41
N TYR A 304 3.28 26.05 6.39
CA TYR A 304 2.40 24.94 6.04
C TYR A 304 2.66 23.76 6.99
N PRO A 305 1.63 23.06 7.49
CA PRO A 305 1.81 22.05 8.54
C PRO A 305 2.42 20.74 8.05
N HIS A 306 2.51 20.51 6.74
CA HIS A 306 3.11 19.32 6.14
C HIS A 306 4.40 19.66 5.39
N ALA A 307 5.39 18.76 5.46
CA ALA A 307 6.53 18.71 4.57
C ALA A 307 6.10 18.22 3.19
N ILE A 308 6.65 18.82 2.13
CA ILE A 308 6.41 18.37 0.77
C ILE A 308 7.75 18.02 0.13
N TYR A 309 7.80 16.87 -0.53
CA TYR A 309 8.99 16.34 -1.19
C TYR A 309 8.79 16.35 -2.68
N TYR A 310 9.78 16.87 -3.39
CA TYR A 310 9.96 16.73 -4.83
C TYR A 310 11.15 15.81 -5.05
N CYS A 311 10.91 14.62 -5.56
CA CYS A 311 11.93 13.61 -5.84
C CYS A 311 12.05 13.40 -7.35
N SER A 312 13.27 13.16 -7.84
CA SER A 312 13.52 12.90 -9.25
C SER A 312 14.78 12.08 -9.45
N GLN A 313 14.85 11.38 -10.56
CA GLN A 313 16.04 10.67 -11.02
C GLN A 313 16.94 11.63 -11.79
N SER A 314 18.18 11.79 -11.36
CA SER A 314 19.24 12.38 -12.14
C SER A 314 20.06 11.30 -12.86
N ILE A 315 21.04 11.71 -13.69
CA ILE A 315 21.90 10.77 -14.46
C ILE A 315 22.61 9.74 -13.57
N ALA A 316 22.94 10.07 -12.33
CA ALA A 316 23.78 9.24 -11.46
C ALA A 316 23.11 8.83 -10.12
N ALA A 317 22.02 9.48 -9.74
CA ALA A 317 21.37 9.29 -8.45
C ALA A 317 19.93 9.77 -8.47
N ALA A 318 19.08 9.20 -7.59
CA ALA A 318 17.84 9.84 -7.21
C ALA A 318 18.11 10.92 -6.15
N THR A 319 17.37 12.01 -6.22
CA THR A 319 17.47 13.12 -5.28
C THR A 319 16.08 13.57 -4.84
N CYS A 320 15.94 14.08 -3.61
CA CYS A 320 14.71 14.69 -3.13
C CYS A 320 15.01 16.08 -2.57
N ALA A 321 14.22 17.07 -2.97
CA ALA A 321 14.17 18.40 -2.38
C ALA A 321 12.93 18.51 -1.47
N ARG A 322 13.07 19.13 -0.29
CA ARG A 322 11.96 19.34 0.64
C ARG A 322 11.50 20.80 0.64
N SER A 323 10.20 20.98 0.71
CA SER A 323 9.56 22.26 0.99
C SER A 323 8.96 22.27 2.41
N ASP A 324 9.26 23.31 3.18
CA ASP A 324 8.73 23.55 4.53
C ASP A 324 7.60 24.59 4.52
N ASN A 325 7.19 25.08 3.36
CA ASN A 325 6.18 26.12 3.20
C ASN A 325 5.07 25.76 2.18
N GLY A 326 4.76 24.47 2.09
CA GLY A 326 3.64 23.98 1.29
C GLY A 326 3.89 24.01 -0.22
N GLY A 327 5.12 23.80 -0.64
CA GLY A 327 5.49 23.73 -2.06
C GLY A 327 5.76 25.11 -2.70
N LEU A 328 5.72 26.21 -1.94
CA LEU A 328 6.03 27.55 -2.50
C LEU A 328 7.51 27.64 -2.90
N THR A 329 8.40 27.14 -2.04
CA THR A 329 9.83 27.00 -2.34
C THR A 329 10.34 25.64 -1.89
N PHE A 330 11.27 25.06 -2.62
CA PHE A 330 11.97 23.85 -2.25
C PHE A 330 13.41 24.18 -1.85
N GLY A 331 13.92 23.51 -0.84
CA GLY A 331 15.31 23.55 -0.40
C GLY A 331 16.25 22.82 -1.37
N PRO A 332 17.55 22.73 -1.02
CA PRO A 332 18.51 21.95 -1.82
C PRO A 332 18.12 20.47 -1.84
N SER A 333 18.37 19.81 -2.97
CA SER A 333 18.13 18.37 -3.11
C SER A 333 19.18 17.57 -2.35
N ALA A 334 18.72 16.56 -1.60
CA ALA A 334 19.56 15.56 -0.95
C ALA A 334 19.60 14.28 -1.81
N PRO A 335 20.76 13.59 -1.91
CA PRO A 335 20.83 12.30 -2.57
C PRO A 335 20.04 11.24 -1.78
N VAL A 336 19.27 10.43 -2.50
CA VAL A 336 18.43 9.34 -1.93
C VAL A 336 19.14 8.01 -2.09
N TYR A 337 19.56 7.68 -3.30
CA TYR A 337 20.35 6.50 -3.63
C TYR A 337 21.16 6.74 -4.90
N THR A 338 22.23 6.00 -5.07
CA THR A 338 23.01 5.96 -6.32
C THR A 338 22.53 4.82 -7.22
N LEU A 339 22.83 4.88 -8.52
CA LEU A 339 22.53 3.78 -9.45
C LEU A 339 23.24 2.47 -9.10
N ALA A 340 24.28 2.49 -8.27
CA ALA A 340 24.95 1.29 -7.75
C ALA A 340 24.13 0.61 -6.63
N GLN A 341 23.33 1.38 -5.89
CA GLN A 341 22.46 0.88 -4.82
C GLN A 341 21.12 0.40 -5.36
N CYS A 342 20.46 1.25 -6.18
CA CYS A 342 19.18 0.91 -6.81
C CYS A 342 19.23 1.29 -8.30
N GLY A 343 18.87 0.35 -9.17
CA GLY A 343 18.79 0.55 -10.62
C GLY A 343 17.38 0.92 -11.07
N GLY A 344 17.29 1.54 -12.26
CA GLY A 344 16.02 1.95 -12.84
C GLY A 344 15.40 3.19 -12.19
N LEU A 345 14.20 3.50 -12.62
CA LEU A 345 13.42 4.63 -12.12
C LEU A 345 12.74 4.25 -10.79
N HIS A 346 12.30 5.25 -10.05
CA HIS A 346 11.58 5.07 -8.79
C HIS A 346 10.07 5.28 -8.98
N GLY A 347 9.26 4.68 -8.12
CA GLY A 347 7.83 5.01 -8.03
C GLY A 347 7.59 6.29 -7.22
N HIS A 348 6.33 6.57 -6.92
CA HIS A 348 5.93 7.83 -6.29
C HIS A 348 6.31 7.89 -4.80
N VAL A 349 6.86 9.05 -4.37
CA VAL A 349 7.19 9.34 -2.98
C VAL A 349 5.92 9.42 -2.12
N LYS A 350 5.93 8.78 -0.94
CA LYS A 350 4.83 8.81 0.04
C LYS A 350 5.37 9.15 1.42
N VAL A 351 4.54 9.79 2.24
CA VAL A 351 4.89 10.18 3.62
C VAL A 351 3.90 9.55 4.59
N ALA A 352 4.43 8.91 5.62
CA ALA A 352 3.64 8.29 6.67
C ALA A 352 3.11 9.31 7.70
N PRO A 353 2.11 8.93 8.53
CA PRO A 353 1.60 9.80 9.59
C PRO A 353 2.65 10.22 10.64
N ASP A 354 3.75 9.47 10.79
CA ASP A 354 4.87 9.81 11.67
C ASP A 354 5.96 10.65 10.99
N GLY A 355 5.76 11.05 9.74
CA GLY A 355 6.71 11.82 8.95
C GLY A 355 7.80 11.00 8.25
N THR A 356 7.77 9.68 8.36
CA THR A 356 8.68 8.80 7.59
C THR A 356 8.37 8.91 6.10
N VAL A 357 9.42 9.08 5.29
CA VAL A 357 9.31 9.23 3.83
C VAL A 357 9.75 7.95 3.14
N TYR A 358 9.00 7.53 2.12
CA TYR A 358 9.23 6.30 1.36
C TYR A 358 9.33 6.60 -0.13
N LEU A 359 10.38 6.10 -0.78
CA LEU A 359 10.57 6.14 -2.22
C LEU A 359 10.76 4.70 -2.73
N PRO A 360 9.77 4.07 -3.38
CA PRO A 360 9.86 2.70 -3.85
C PRO A 360 10.71 2.61 -5.12
N ASN A 361 11.45 1.49 -5.31
CA ASN A 361 12.27 1.25 -6.49
C ASN A 361 12.21 -0.22 -6.92
N LYS A 362 12.19 -0.45 -8.24
CA LYS A 362 12.04 -1.77 -8.85
C LYS A 362 13.28 -2.64 -8.84
N SER A 363 14.45 -2.11 -8.47
CA SER A 363 15.72 -2.85 -8.51
C SER A 363 16.75 -2.32 -7.53
N CYS A 364 16.68 -2.71 -6.26
CA CYS A 364 17.71 -2.46 -5.26
C CYS A 364 18.50 -3.73 -4.97
N GLY A 365 19.73 -3.82 -5.48
CA GLY A 365 20.53 -5.03 -5.38
C GLY A 365 19.92 -6.25 -6.09
N GLY A 366 19.14 -6.05 -7.17
CA GLY A 366 18.45 -7.11 -7.90
C GLY A 366 17.09 -7.52 -7.30
N GLN A 367 16.68 -6.91 -6.19
CA GLN A 367 15.38 -7.09 -5.54
C GLN A 367 14.54 -5.82 -5.67
N GLN A 368 13.24 -5.92 -5.46
CA GLN A 368 12.41 -4.76 -5.18
C GLN A 368 12.83 -4.13 -3.86
N GLY A 369 12.67 -2.82 -3.70
CA GLY A 369 13.02 -2.17 -2.45
C GLY A 369 12.32 -0.85 -2.22
N VAL A 370 12.38 -0.35 -1.01
CA VAL A 370 11.96 0.99 -0.65
C VAL A 370 13.12 1.74 -0.02
N VAL A 371 13.29 2.99 -0.38
CA VAL A 371 14.30 3.86 0.23
C VAL A 371 13.60 4.77 1.23
N VAL A 372 14.07 4.77 2.47
CA VAL A 372 13.35 5.30 3.62
C VAL A 372 14.15 6.41 4.29
N SER A 373 13.49 7.52 4.61
CA SER A 373 14.01 8.57 5.48
C SER A 373 13.12 8.76 6.69
N THR A 374 13.73 8.82 7.88
CA THR A 374 13.02 9.07 9.16
C THR A 374 13.37 10.44 9.75
N ASP A 375 14.12 11.25 9.03
CA ASP A 375 14.69 12.54 9.46
C ASP A 375 14.35 13.69 8.50
N ASN A 376 13.15 13.65 7.93
CA ASN A 376 12.66 14.68 7.03
C ASN A 376 13.48 14.81 5.73
N GLY A 377 13.95 13.70 5.17
CA GLY A 377 14.68 13.66 3.91
C GLY A 377 16.15 14.03 4.02
N ALA A 378 16.72 14.15 5.24
CA ALA A 378 18.12 14.49 5.42
C ALA A 378 19.05 13.29 5.12
N THR A 379 18.65 12.08 5.56
CA THR A 379 19.36 10.82 5.26
C THR A 379 18.37 9.75 4.77
N TRP A 380 18.90 8.77 4.02
CA TRP A 380 18.10 7.74 3.38
C TRP A 380 18.75 6.36 3.51
N THR A 381 17.91 5.35 3.70
CA THR A 381 18.33 3.95 3.84
C THR A 381 17.58 3.07 2.84
N VAL A 382 18.31 2.28 2.06
CA VAL A 382 17.73 1.29 1.13
C VAL A 382 17.28 0.06 1.92
N ARG A 383 16.04 -0.37 1.71
CA ARG A 383 15.42 -1.53 2.38
C ARG A 383 14.82 -2.47 1.34
N PRO A 384 15.54 -3.54 0.97
CA PRO A 384 15.06 -4.51 -0.01
C PRO A 384 13.85 -5.31 0.51
N VAL A 385 13.03 -5.81 -0.41
CA VAL A 385 11.96 -6.77 -0.12
C VAL A 385 12.49 -8.18 -0.33
N PRO A 386 12.75 -8.97 0.72
CA PRO A 386 13.32 -10.30 0.59
C PRO A 386 12.43 -11.24 -0.24
N GLY A 387 13.06 -12.04 -1.10
CA GLY A 387 12.36 -13.00 -1.97
C GLY A 387 11.65 -12.37 -3.17
N SER A 388 11.82 -11.07 -3.39
CA SER A 388 11.43 -10.40 -4.63
C SER A 388 12.55 -10.45 -5.66
N SER A 389 12.24 -10.11 -6.90
CA SER A 389 13.19 -9.87 -7.99
C SER A 389 12.86 -8.60 -8.75
N ALA A 390 13.87 -8.00 -9.37
CA ALA A 390 13.70 -6.78 -10.14
C ALA A 390 12.61 -6.93 -11.20
N GLY A 391 11.73 -5.96 -11.32
CA GLY A 391 10.64 -5.89 -12.28
C GLY A 391 10.90 -4.89 -13.39
N ALA A 392 10.01 -4.85 -14.40
CA ALA A 392 10.04 -3.86 -15.47
C ALA A 392 9.30 -2.57 -15.08
N SER A 393 8.16 -2.69 -14.41
CA SER A 393 7.31 -1.57 -14.00
C SER A 393 7.67 -1.07 -12.61
N ASP A 394 7.52 0.23 -12.37
CA ASP A 394 7.83 0.86 -11.09
C ASP A 394 6.86 0.38 -9.99
N PRO A 395 7.36 0.08 -8.79
CA PRO A 395 6.52 -0.33 -7.67
C PRO A 395 5.86 0.87 -6.99
N SER A 396 4.84 0.57 -6.18
CA SER A 396 4.10 1.57 -5.43
C SER A 396 3.99 1.22 -3.96
N VAL A 397 3.90 2.23 -3.10
CA VAL A 397 3.63 2.08 -1.67
C VAL A 397 2.35 2.79 -1.27
N GLY A 398 1.54 2.11 -0.44
CA GLY A 398 0.43 2.68 0.31
C GLY A 398 0.73 2.61 1.80
N ILE A 399 0.36 3.64 2.56
CA ILE A 399 0.69 3.71 3.99
C ILE A 399 -0.60 3.87 4.77
N GLY A 400 -0.85 2.91 5.68
CA GLY A 400 -2.00 2.93 6.59
C GLY A 400 -1.89 4.02 7.66
N SER A 401 -3.03 4.38 8.25
CA SER A 401 -3.11 5.42 9.29
C SER A 401 -2.28 5.13 10.54
N ASP A 402 -1.88 3.87 10.76
CA ASP A 402 -1.00 3.43 11.83
C ASP A 402 0.48 3.33 11.43
N GLY A 403 0.83 3.66 10.17
CA GLY A 403 2.17 3.54 9.61
C GLY A 403 2.47 2.18 8.95
N THR A 404 1.50 1.26 8.86
CA THR A 404 1.66 0.01 8.09
C THR A 404 1.95 0.32 6.63
N VAL A 405 3.00 -0.28 6.10
CA VAL A 405 3.47 -0.09 4.72
C VAL A 405 3.02 -1.28 3.86
N TYR A 406 2.30 -0.99 2.79
CA TYR A 406 1.91 -1.94 1.76
C TYR A 406 2.72 -1.64 0.50
N PHE A 407 3.51 -2.59 0.04
CA PHE A 407 4.39 -2.46 -1.10
C PHE A 407 3.90 -3.37 -2.23
N GLY A 408 3.30 -2.79 -3.27
CA GLY A 408 2.79 -3.52 -4.43
C GLY A 408 3.72 -3.38 -5.62
N TYR A 409 3.98 -4.49 -6.31
CA TYR A 409 4.98 -4.52 -7.37
C TYR A 409 4.73 -5.62 -8.41
N GLN A 410 5.31 -5.41 -9.60
CA GLN A 410 5.55 -6.46 -10.57
C GLN A 410 6.84 -7.18 -10.19
N ASN A 411 6.78 -8.47 -9.90
CA ASN A 411 7.98 -9.28 -9.68
C ASN A 411 8.64 -9.64 -11.02
N GLY A 412 9.91 -10.01 -11.04
CA GLY A 412 10.64 -10.35 -12.27
C GLY A 412 10.07 -11.52 -13.09
N ASP A 413 9.14 -12.30 -12.50
CA ASP A 413 8.36 -13.32 -13.20
C ASP A 413 7.08 -12.75 -13.86
N GLY A 414 6.91 -11.43 -13.86
CA GLY A 414 5.76 -10.72 -14.43
C GLY A 414 4.56 -10.59 -13.50
N ARG A 415 4.51 -11.32 -12.37
CA ARG A 415 3.31 -11.47 -11.54
C ARG A 415 3.13 -10.34 -10.52
N PRO A 416 1.87 -10.00 -10.16
CA PRO A 416 1.57 -9.02 -9.11
C PRO A 416 1.89 -9.61 -7.74
N ARG A 417 2.65 -8.88 -6.94
CA ARG A 417 2.93 -9.23 -5.55
C ARG A 417 2.73 -8.04 -4.63
N VAL A 418 2.38 -8.35 -3.38
CA VAL A 418 2.28 -7.36 -2.30
C VAL A 418 3.08 -7.86 -1.11
N ALA A 419 3.88 -6.98 -0.51
CA ALA A 419 4.55 -7.21 0.76
C ALA A 419 4.09 -6.18 1.79
N VAL A 420 4.05 -6.55 3.08
CA VAL A 420 3.59 -5.68 4.17
C VAL A 420 4.70 -5.52 5.19
N SER A 421 4.89 -4.31 5.68
CA SER A 421 5.84 -4.01 6.77
C SER A 421 5.17 -3.16 7.85
N HIS A 422 5.44 -3.50 9.13
CA HIS A 422 4.98 -2.75 10.29
C HIS A 422 6.11 -1.98 10.99
N ASP A 423 7.31 -2.00 10.41
CA ASP A 423 8.53 -1.42 10.98
C ASP A 423 9.31 -0.61 9.95
N ARG A 424 8.58 0.10 9.08
CA ARG A 424 9.12 1.02 8.07
C ARG A 424 9.98 0.31 7.00
N GLY A 425 9.66 -0.94 6.66
CA GLY A 425 10.36 -1.73 5.63
C GLY A 425 11.61 -2.45 6.12
N VAL A 426 11.87 -2.49 7.45
CA VAL A 426 12.98 -3.25 8.03
C VAL A 426 12.72 -4.75 7.94
N THR A 427 11.48 -5.16 8.26
CA THR A 427 11.02 -6.52 8.02
C THR A 427 9.76 -6.53 7.18
N TRP A 428 9.60 -7.56 6.38
CA TRP A 428 8.47 -7.74 5.50
C TRP A 428 7.75 -9.03 5.81
N VAL A 429 6.42 -8.95 5.90
CA VAL A 429 5.52 -10.08 6.11
C VAL A 429 4.51 -10.14 4.96
N ASN A 430 3.83 -11.27 4.83
CA ASN A 430 2.77 -11.43 3.83
C ASN A 430 3.20 -11.03 2.40
N ASN A 431 4.45 -11.36 1.99
CA ASN A 431 4.88 -11.18 0.61
C ASN A 431 4.16 -12.21 -0.28
N LEU A 432 3.02 -11.82 -0.84
CA LEU A 432 2.04 -12.71 -1.46
C LEU A 432 1.95 -12.50 -2.96
N ASP A 433 1.92 -13.60 -3.71
CA ASP A 433 1.51 -13.65 -5.10
C ASP A 433 -0.04 -13.61 -5.16
N ILE A 434 -0.60 -12.58 -5.77
CA ILE A 434 -2.05 -12.36 -5.87
C ILE A 434 -2.58 -12.59 -7.30
N SER A 435 -1.80 -13.24 -8.17
CA SER A 435 -2.14 -13.49 -9.57
C SER A 435 -3.27 -14.51 -9.77
N ALA A 436 -3.43 -15.46 -8.82
CA ALA A 436 -4.21 -16.67 -8.98
C ALA A 436 -5.68 -16.48 -9.40
N PRO A 437 -6.46 -15.51 -8.87
CA PRO A 437 -7.89 -15.39 -9.21
C PRO A 437 -8.17 -15.19 -10.70
N PHE A 438 -7.24 -14.58 -11.42
CA PHE A 438 -7.37 -14.27 -12.86
C PHE A 438 -6.24 -14.85 -13.71
N GLY A 439 -5.34 -15.62 -13.12
CA GLY A 439 -4.22 -16.23 -13.84
C GLY A 439 -3.24 -15.21 -14.43
N ILE A 440 -3.05 -14.06 -13.75
CA ILE A 440 -2.23 -12.96 -14.26
C ILE A 440 -0.77 -13.39 -14.42
N GLN A 441 -0.21 -13.14 -15.59
CA GLN A 441 1.18 -13.46 -15.93
C GLN A 441 2.03 -12.23 -16.24
N ASN A 442 1.42 -11.10 -16.58
CA ASN A 442 2.11 -9.83 -16.75
C ASN A 442 1.32 -8.69 -16.09
N VAL A 443 2.05 -7.79 -15.48
CA VAL A 443 1.54 -6.59 -14.79
C VAL A 443 2.25 -5.36 -15.31
N ALA A 444 1.53 -4.24 -15.39
CA ALA A 444 2.08 -2.92 -15.58
C ALA A 444 1.42 -1.93 -14.59
N PHE A 445 2.13 -0.87 -14.26
CA PHE A 445 1.65 0.29 -13.52
C PHE A 445 1.06 -0.03 -12.14
N PRO A 446 1.83 -0.62 -11.22
CA PRO A 446 1.42 -0.79 -9.83
C PRO A 446 1.01 0.53 -9.17
N ALA A 447 -0.16 0.59 -8.53
CA ALA A 447 -0.61 1.72 -7.73
C ALA A 447 -1.22 1.22 -6.41
N VAL A 448 -0.65 1.62 -5.28
CA VAL A 448 -1.09 1.16 -3.95
C VAL A 448 -1.54 2.35 -3.11
N VAL A 449 -2.67 2.20 -2.47
CA VAL A 449 -3.17 3.13 -1.46
C VAL A 449 -3.63 2.35 -0.22
N ALA A 450 -3.55 2.99 0.94
CA ALA A 450 -4.07 2.44 2.18
C ALA A 450 -4.95 3.47 2.89
N GLY A 451 -5.82 2.96 3.74
CA GLY A 451 -6.68 3.76 4.62
C GLY A 451 -6.34 3.49 6.08
N ASP A 452 -7.19 2.73 6.79
CA ASP A 452 -6.85 2.23 8.13
C ASP A 452 -5.68 1.25 8.05
N GLY A 453 -4.99 1.01 9.17
CA GLY A 453 -3.77 0.21 9.20
C GLY A 453 -3.90 -1.23 8.67
N ASP A 454 -5.11 -1.81 8.75
CA ASP A 454 -5.43 -3.13 8.24
C ASP A 454 -6.04 -3.14 6.82
N ARG A 455 -6.17 -1.98 6.15
CA ARG A 455 -6.90 -1.81 4.89
C ARG A 455 -6.07 -1.15 3.82
N ALA A 456 -5.95 -1.85 2.69
CA ALA A 456 -5.26 -1.34 1.51
C ALA A 456 -5.89 -1.86 0.21
N ALA A 457 -5.60 -1.15 -0.88
CA ALA A 457 -5.92 -1.56 -2.22
C ALA A 457 -4.68 -1.46 -3.12
N PHE A 458 -4.52 -2.46 -3.97
CA PHE A 458 -3.47 -2.53 -4.98
C PHE A 458 -4.12 -2.62 -6.36
N ALA A 459 -4.01 -1.56 -7.14
CA ALA A 459 -4.47 -1.48 -8.52
C ALA A 459 -3.30 -1.72 -9.48
N TYR A 460 -3.56 -2.42 -10.58
CA TYR A 460 -2.57 -2.70 -11.62
C TYR A 460 -3.25 -3.05 -12.95
N LEU A 461 -2.61 -2.75 -14.07
CA LEU A 461 -2.98 -3.37 -15.34
C LEU A 461 -2.43 -4.77 -15.38
N GLY A 462 -3.27 -5.74 -15.71
CA GLY A 462 -2.91 -7.15 -15.73
C GLY A 462 -3.40 -7.86 -16.97
N THR A 463 -2.67 -8.91 -17.38
CA THR A 463 -3.07 -9.82 -18.45
C THR A 463 -2.71 -11.26 -18.10
N ALA A 464 -3.55 -12.21 -18.52
CA ALA A 464 -3.27 -13.64 -18.41
C ALA A 464 -2.31 -14.16 -19.50
N THR A 465 -1.90 -13.31 -20.42
CA THR A 465 -0.94 -13.67 -21.48
C THR A 465 0.47 -13.50 -20.93
N GLY A 466 1.27 -14.57 -20.97
CA GLY A 466 2.67 -14.57 -20.57
C GLY A 466 3.61 -14.13 -21.69
N GLY A 467 4.90 -14.02 -21.40
CA GLY A 467 5.95 -13.64 -22.33
C GLY A 467 6.35 -12.16 -22.20
N ASP A 468 7.15 -11.68 -23.15
CA ASP A 468 7.62 -10.29 -23.16
C ASP A 468 6.51 -9.33 -23.62
N PHE A 469 5.90 -8.66 -22.65
CA PHE A 469 4.79 -7.75 -22.91
C PHE A 469 5.22 -6.44 -23.59
N GLN A 470 6.50 -6.15 -23.69
CA GLN A 470 7.03 -4.99 -24.41
C GLN A 470 7.30 -5.29 -25.90
N ALA A 471 7.30 -6.55 -26.28
CA ALA A 471 7.48 -6.93 -27.67
C ALA A 471 6.30 -6.47 -28.54
N ALA A 472 6.57 -5.87 -29.69
CA ALA A 472 5.53 -5.41 -30.64
C ALA A 472 4.60 -6.53 -31.13
N THR A 473 4.99 -7.79 -30.96
CA THR A 473 4.19 -8.98 -31.30
C THR A 473 3.36 -9.51 -30.14
N PHE A 474 3.36 -8.85 -28.98
CA PHE A 474 2.60 -9.27 -27.82
C PHE A 474 1.09 -9.12 -28.09
N THR A 475 0.31 -10.14 -27.69
CA THR A 475 -1.13 -10.24 -28.01
C THR A 475 -2.03 -10.18 -26.78
N GLY A 476 -1.48 -9.77 -25.63
CA GLY A 476 -2.23 -9.72 -24.37
C GLY A 476 -3.34 -8.69 -24.40
N ILE A 477 -4.46 -9.02 -23.78
CA ILE A 477 -5.53 -8.08 -23.49
C ILE A 477 -5.41 -7.68 -22.02
N TRP A 478 -5.38 -6.40 -21.76
CA TRP A 478 -5.12 -5.85 -20.43
C TRP A 478 -6.38 -5.28 -19.81
N HIS A 479 -6.60 -5.62 -18.56
CA HIS A 479 -7.67 -5.10 -17.74
C HIS A 479 -7.09 -4.38 -16.51
N LEU A 480 -7.87 -3.47 -15.94
CA LEU A 480 -7.58 -2.89 -14.64
C LEU A 480 -8.06 -3.86 -13.55
N TYR A 481 -7.12 -4.42 -12.80
CA TYR A 481 -7.41 -5.23 -11.62
C TYR A 481 -7.18 -4.42 -10.35
N VAL A 482 -8.04 -4.65 -9.36
CA VAL A 482 -7.90 -4.06 -8.03
C VAL A 482 -8.03 -5.13 -6.97
N ALA A 483 -6.95 -5.36 -6.25
CA ALA A 483 -6.90 -6.26 -5.11
C ALA A 483 -7.11 -5.47 -3.81
N HIS A 484 -7.94 -5.98 -2.91
CA HIS A 484 -8.24 -5.38 -1.61
C HIS A 484 -7.85 -6.29 -0.47
N THR A 485 -7.33 -5.73 0.60
CA THR A 485 -7.18 -6.37 1.90
C THR A 485 -7.92 -5.58 2.98
N TYR A 486 -8.44 -6.33 3.99
CA TYR A 486 -9.13 -5.78 5.16
C TYR A 486 -8.66 -6.46 6.44
N ASP A 487 -7.49 -7.11 6.39
CA ASP A 487 -6.91 -7.93 7.48
C ASP A 487 -5.38 -7.75 7.61
N GLY A 488 -4.86 -6.61 7.17
CA GLY A 488 -3.44 -6.28 7.23
C GLY A 488 -2.60 -7.03 6.19
N GLY A 489 -3.19 -7.36 5.03
CA GLY A 489 -2.49 -8.03 3.95
C GLY A 489 -2.34 -9.54 4.11
N LYS A 490 -3.03 -10.17 5.07
CA LYS A 490 -3.01 -11.63 5.24
C LYS A 490 -3.78 -12.33 4.13
N SER A 491 -4.86 -11.70 3.65
CA SER A 491 -5.63 -12.16 2.50
C SER A 491 -5.99 -11.00 1.57
N TRP A 492 -6.20 -11.32 0.29
CA TRP A 492 -6.54 -10.37 -0.74
C TRP A 492 -7.68 -10.89 -1.60
N THR A 493 -8.60 -10.00 -1.94
CA THR A 493 -9.70 -10.25 -2.88
C THR A 493 -9.53 -9.33 -4.08
N THR A 494 -9.44 -9.90 -5.28
CA THR A 494 -9.21 -9.13 -6.51
C THR A 494 -10.49 -8.98 -7.31
N ARG A 495 -10.71 -7.80 -7.87
CA ARG A 495 -11.77 -7.46 -8.82
C ARG A 495 -11.17 -7.07 -10.16
N ASP A 496 -11.73 -7.55 -11.25
CA ASP A 496 -11.60 -6.94 -12.57
C ASP A 496 -12.51 -5.70 -12.60
N ALA A 497 -11.92 -4.52 -12.68
CA ALA A 497 -12.64 -3.23 -12.69
C ALA A 497 -13.09 -2.82 -14.10
N THR A 498 -12.62 -3.51 -15.14
CA THR A 498 -12.93 -3.26 -16.56
C THR A 498 -13.33 -4.53 -17.32
N PRO A 499 -14.26 -5.36 -16.79
CA PRO A 499 -14.52 -6.72 -17.34
C PRO A 499 -15.09 -6.74 -18.75
N SER A 500 -15.70 -5.66 -19.19
CA SER A 500 -16.32 -5.50 -20.52
C SER A 500 -15.66 -4.43 -21.40
N ASP A 501 -14.62 -3.76 -20.88
CA ASP A 501 -13.95 -2.64 -21.54
C ASP A 501 -12.46 -2.69 -21.20
N PRO A 502 -11.65 -3.46 -21.96
CA PRO A 502 -10.24 -3.64 -21.68
C PRO A 502 -9.46 -2.33 -21.83
N VAL A 503 -8.46 -2.12 -20.99
CA VAL A 503 -7.65 -0.90 -20.99
C VAL A 503 -6.65 -0.84 -22.13
N GLN A 504 -6.14 -1.97 -22.59
CA GLN A 504 -5.16 -2.05 -23.69
C GLN A 504 -5.26 -3.39 -24.41
N ALA A 505 -4.98 -3.40 -25.70
CA ALA A 505 -4.81 -4.61 -26.50
C ALA A 505 -3.42 -4.59 -27.15
N GLY A 506 -2.63 -5.65 -26.93
CA GLY A 506 -1.25 -5.74 -27.42
C GLY A 506 -0.20 -5.32 -26.40
N CYS A 507 0.93 -4.82 -26.88
CA CYS A 507 2.09 -4.48 -26.06
C CYS A 507 1.89 -3.20 -25.21
N ILE A 508 2.68 -3.12 -24.14
CA ILE A 508 2.93 -1.89 -23.35
C ILE A 508 4.43 -1.69 -23.32
N TRP A 509 4.91 -0.55 -23.80
CA TRP A 509 6.34 -0.20 -23.86
C TRP A 509 6.72 0.74 -22.72
N LEU A 510 7.69 0.35 -21.90
CA LEU A 510 8.19 1.10 -20.75
C LEU A 510 9.57 1.76 -20.99
N GLY A 511 10.18 1.51 -22.13
CA GLY A 511 11.44 2.17 -22.53
C GLY A 511 11.16 3.47 -23.26
N GLY A 512 11.88 4.53 -22.99
CA GLY A 512 11.67 5.84 -23.61
C GLY A 512 11.59 5.85 -25.17
N GLY A 513 11.44 7.01 -25.75
CA GLY A 513 11.35 7.23 -27.20
C GLY A 513 9.94 7.05 -27.78
N SER A 514 9.83 7.16 -29.10
CA SER A 514 8.56 6.99 -29.82
C SER A 514 8.37 5.52 -30.23
N ASN A 515 7.48 4.82 -29.50
CA ASN A 515 7.07 3.46 -29.78
C ASN A 515 5.53 3.43 -29.82
N PRO A 516 4.87 2.78 -30.79
CA PRO A 516 3.40 2.70 -30.83
C PRO A 516 2.76 2.18 -29.55
N CYS A 517 3.44 1.27 -28.81
CA CYS A 517 2.97 0.70 -27.55
C CYS A 517 3.25 1.58 -26.33
N ARG A 518 3.74 2.81 -26.50
CA ARG A 518 4.01 3.76 -25.41
C ARG A 518 2.84 4.73 -25.15
N ASN A 519 1.68 4.44 -25.66
CA ASN A 519 0.50 5.30 -25.47
C ASN A 519 0.10 5.49 -24.00
N LEU A 520 0.32 4.51 -23.14
CA LEU A 520 -0.01 4.59 -21.72
C LEU A 520 1.11 5.21 -20.87
N LEU A 521 2.30 5.37 -21.46
CA LEU A 521 3.55 5.83 -20.83
C LEU A 521 4.00 4.93 -19.67
N ASP A 522 4.36 5.44 -18.46
CA ASP A 522 5.13 4.66 -17.49
C ASP A 522 4.38 4.30 -16.21
N PHE A 523 3.28 5.00 -15.86
CA PHE A 523 2.53 4.72 -14.63
C PHE A 523 1.04 5.08 -14.72
N MET A 524 0.29 4.66 -13.73
CA MET A 524 -1.01 5.16 -13.33
C MET A 524 -0.99 5.47 -11.83
N ASP A 525 -2.01 6.14 -11.29
CA ASP A 525 -2.03 6.55 -9.89
C ASP A 525 -3.38 6.24 -9.24
N ALA A 526 -3.41 6.24 -7.90
CA ALA A 526 -4.61 5.98 -7.13
C ALA A 526 -4.70 6.88 -5.90
N THR A 527 -5.93 7.19 -5.49
CA THR A 527 -6.21 7.99 -4.30
C THR A 527 -7.45 7.46 -3.57
N VAL A 528 -7.70 7.99 -2.37
CA VAL A 528 -8.85 7.65 -1.54
C VAL A 528 -9.65 8.91 -1.27
N ASP A 529 -10.99 8.87 -1.49
CA ASP A 529 -11.86 9.98 -1.14
C ASP A 529 -12.13 10.07 0.38
N ALA A 530 -12.77 11.16 0.80
CA ALA A 530 -13.09 11.39 2.21
C ALA A 530 -14.02 10.31 2.82
N GLN A 531 -14.72 9.55 2.01
CA GLN A 531 -15.58 8.45 2.40
C GLN A 531 -14.85 7.08 2.37
N GLY A 532 -13.55 7.07 2.10
CA GLY A 532 -12.76 5.84 2.03
C GLY A 532 -12.96 5.01 0.76
N ARG A 533 -13.54 5.59 -0.30
CA ARG A 533 -13.63 4.94 -1.61
C ARG A 533 -12.31 5.04 -2.35
N LEU A 534 -11.93 3.95 -2.99
CA LEU A 534 -10.81 3.96 -3.92
C LEU A 534 -11.20 4.64 -5.24
N LEU A 535 -10.28 5.47 -5.74
CA LEU A 535 -10.29 6.01 -7.10
C LEU A 535 -8.94 5.68 -7.75
N VAL A 536 -9.00 5.07 -8.94
CA VAL A 536 -7.81 4.78 -9.76
C VAL A 536 -7.89 5.64 -11.01
N GLY A 537 -6.89 6.50 -11.21
CA GLY A 537 -6.72 7.28 -12.43
C GLY A 537 -5.85 6.52 -13.41
N TYR A 538 -6.36 6.21 -14.58
CA TYR A 538 -5.64 5.49 -15.62
C TYR A 538 -5.92 6.07 -17.01
N ALA A 539 -5.04 5.80 -17.95
CA ALA A 539 -5.26 6.06 -19.36
C ALA A 539 -5.94 4.85 -19.99
N ASP A 540 -7.08 5.07 -20.64
CA ASP A 540 -7.73 4.03 -21.45
C ASP A 540 -7.14 4.04 -22.87
N GLY A 541 -6.42 2.99 -23.18
CA GLY A 541 -5.73 2.76 -24.45
C GLY A 541 -6.54 1.99 -25.48
N CYS A 542 -7.74 1.52 -25.12
CA CYS A 542 -8.55 0.63 -25.95
C CYS A 542 -10.00 1.10 -26.02
N THR A 543 -10.29 2.05 -26.89
CA THR A 543 -11.61 2.68 -27.03
C THR A 543 -12.30 2.26 -28.35
N LEU A 544 -13.52 2.73 -28.63
CA LEU A 544 -14.25 2.49 -29.88
C LEU A 544 -14.34 0.99 -30.25
N ALA A 545 -13.87 0.62 -31.44
CA ALA A 545 -13.89 -0.76 -31.90
C ALA A 545 -12.93 -1.67 -31.12
N CYS A 546 -11.86 -1.14 -30.57
CA CYS A 546 -10.96 -1.89 -29.67
C CYS A 546 -11.69 -2.42 -28.45
N SER A 547 -12.54 -1.63 -27.78
CA SER A 547 -13.24 -2.07 -26.57
C SER A 547 -14.25 -3.20 -26.83
N THR A 548 -14.86 -3.23 -28.02
CA THR A 548 -15.86 -4.24 -28.39
C THR A 548 -15.31 -5.47 -29.08
N SER A 549 -14.11 -5.37 -29.68
CA SER A 549 -13.45 -6.45 -30.38
C SER A 549 -11.93 -6.33 -30.22
N PRO A 550 -11.41 -6.51 -29.00
CA PRO A 550 -10.00 -6.33 -28.71
C PRO A 550 -9.17 -7.35 -29.51
N ALA A 551 -8.32 -6.84 -30.38
CA ALA A 551 -7.35 -7.63 -31.12
C ALA A 551 -6.05 -6.83 -31.18
N PRO A 552 -4.88 -7.47 -31.18
CA PRO A 552 -3.60 -6.76 -31.26
C PRO A 552 -3.37 -6.24 -32.69
N VAL A 553 -4.21 -5.31 -33.11
CA VAL A 553 -4.13 -4.66 -34.44
C VAL A 553 -3.83 -3.19 -34.19
N ASP A 554 -2.66 -2.77 -34.63
CA ASP A 554 -2.27 -1.36 -34.57
C ASP A 554 -3.11 -0.54 -35.58
N ASN A 555 -4.26 -0.06 -35.12
CA ASN A 555 -5.14 0.80 -35.89
C ASN A 555 -5.75 1.91 -35.02
N PRO A 556 -5.06 3.04 -34.88
CA PRO A 556 -5.52 4.16 -34.05
C PRO A 556 -6.91 4.69 -34.44
N ALA A 557 -7.30 4.60 -35.70
CA ALA A 557 -8.63 5.01 -36.16
C ALA A 557 -9.79 4.19 -35.56
N ASN A 558 -9.48 2.97 -35.08
CA ASN A 558 -10.44 2.09 -34.40
C ASN A 558 -10.32 2.13 -32.89
N GLY A 559 -9.59 3.09 -32.33
CA GLY A 559 -9.44 3.29 -30.88
C GLY A 559 -8.35 2.44 -30.21
N TYR A 560 -7.46 1.82 -31.00
CA TYR A 560 -6.23 1.23 -30.47
C TYR A 560 -5.21 2.31 -30.17
N HIS A 561 -4.42 2.12 -29.11
CA HIS A 561 -3.43 3.10 -28.62
C HIS A 561 -4.03 4.48 -28.29
N SER A 562 -5.27 4.51 -27.80
CA SER A 562 -5.88 5.70 -27.21
C SER A 562 -5.19 6.09 -25.90
N GLN A 563 -5.53 7.26 -25.36
CA GLN A 563 -5.00 7.78 -24.10
C GLN A 563 -6.11 8.55 -23.35
N VAL A 564 -7.29 7.92 -23.20
CA VAL A 564 -8.45 8.63 -22.63
C VAL A 564 -8.37 8.63 -21.10
N ALA A 565 -8.42 9.82 -20.51
CA ALA A 565 -8.48 10.00 -19.07
C ALA A 565 -9.66 9.24 -18.47
N THR A 566 -9.40 8.32 -17.57
CA THR A 566 -10.43 7.49 -16.97
C THR A 566 -10.22 7.34 -15.47
N ILE A 567 -11.30 7.40 -14.70
CA ILE A 567 -11.30 7.15 -13.26
C ILE A 567 -12.16 5.91 -12.99
N ALA A 568 -11.55 4.83 -12.50
CA ALA A 568 -12.28 3.75 -11.87
C ALA A 568 -12.60 4.14 -10.41
N ARG A 569 -13.86 4.31 -10.08
CA ARG A 569 -14.31 4.69 -8.74
C ARG A 569 -15.09 3.55 -8.09
N GLN A 570 -14.72 3.22 -6.86
CA GLN A 570 -15.41 2.21 -6.05
C GLN A 570 -16.87 2.59 -5.82
N GLN A 571 -17.79 1.67 -6.08
CA GLN A 571 -19.23 1.88 -5.94
C GLN A 571 -19.76 1.33 -4.61
N ASP A 572 -19.42 0.10 -4.27
CA ASP A 572 -19.93 -0.66 -3.14
C ASP A 572 -18.80 -1.34 -2.32
N GLY A 573 -19.18 -2.24 -1.45
CA GLY A 573 -18.28 -3.04 -0.63
C GLY A 573 -17.60 -2.25 0.48
N LYS A 574 -16.69 -2.92 1.20
CA LYS A 574 -15.94 -2.32 2.31
C LYS A 574 -15.08 -1.16 1.83
N ARG A 575 -15.05 -0.10 2.63
CA ARG A 575 -14.21 1.08 2.41
C ARG A 575 -12.81 0.87 2.98
N LEU A 576 -11.86 1.70 2.55
CA LEU A 576 -10.53 1.72 3.14
C LEU A 576 -10.52 2.37 4.54
N PHE A 577 -11.59 3.06 4.94
CA PHE A 577 -11.82 3.53 6.30
C PHE A 577 -12.99 2.78 6.93
N ALA A 578 -12.74 2.01 7.99
CA ALA A 578 -13.71 1.16 8.70
C ALA A 578 -14.93 1.94 9.23
N ARG A 579 -14.73 3.22 9.54
CA ARG A 579 -15.80 4.10 10.03
C ARG A 579 -16.95 4.29 9.03
N PHE A 580 -16.76 3.94 7.78
CA PHE A 580 -17.79 4.00 6.73
C PHE A 580 -18.40 2.64 6.40
N ASP A 581 -18.01 1.59 7.09
CA ASP A 581 -18.71 0.31 6.98
C ASP A 581 -20.06 0.40 7.69
N GLN A 582 -21.12 -0.10 7.05
CA GLN A 582 -22.48 -0.13 7.58
C GLN A 582 -23.09 -1.51 7.40
N ALA A 583 -23.96 -1.91 8.30
CA ALA A 583 -24.83 -3.06 8.11
C ALA A 583 -25.87 -2.75 7.03
N ASP A 584 -26.48 -3.80 6.46
CA ASP A 584 -27.62 -3.71 5.53
C ASP A 584 -28.39 -5.01 5.65
N LEU A 585 -29.51 -4.97 6.36
CA LEU A 585 -30.27 -6.14 6.70
C LEU A 585 -31.41 -6.35 5.70
N THR A 586 -31.56 -7.57 5.21
CA THR A 586 -32.66 -7.94 4.34
C THR A 586 -33.34 -9.18 4.86
N VAL A 587 -34.65 -9.31 4.58
CA VAL A 587 -35.40 -10.53 4.90
C VAL A 587 -36.05 -11.07 3.62
N LYS A 588 -35.93 -12.39 3.43
CA LYS A 588 -36.45 -13.11 2.25
C LYS A 588 -36.92 -14.52 2.64
N GLY A 589 -37.57 -15.22 1.70
CA GLY A 589 -37.89 -16.64 1.83
C GLY A 589 -38.87 -16.93 2.96
N LEU A 590 -39.88 -16.05 3.15
CA LEU A 590 -40.96 -16.28 4.14
C LEU A 590 -41.75 -17.54 3.79
N THR A 591 -41.78 -18.47 4.71
CA THR A 591 -42.47 -19.77 4.62
C THR A 591 -43.34 -20.02 5.85
N ALA A 592 -44.39 -20.86 5.68
CA ALA A 592 -45.26 -21.26 6.75
C ALA A 592 -45.47 -22.77 6.75
N ALA A 593 -45.27 -23.40 7.90
CA ALA A 593 -45.44 -24.84 8.11
C ALA A 593 -46.51 -25.07 9.18
N GLN A 594 -47.73 -25.51 8.79
CA GLN A 594 -48.84 -25.79 9.71
C GLN A 594 -48.67 -27.15 10.37
N SER A 595 -48.85 -27.22 11.70
CA SER A 595 -48.90 -28.43 12.48
C SER A 595 -49.99 -28.32 13.54
N GLY A 596 -51.12 -29.01 13.32
CA GLY A 596 -52.31 -28.91 14.18
C GLY A 596 -52.85 -27.48 14.24
N SER A 597 -52.97 -26.96 15.47
CA SER A 597 -53.49 -25.59 15.72
C SER A 597 -52.38 -24.52 15.77
N SER A 598 -51.20 -24.82 15.28
CA SER A 598 -50.06 -23.90 15.26
C SER A 598 -49.40 -23.89 13.87
N THR A 599 -48.90 -22.75 13.46
CA THR A 599 -48.11 -22.57 12.22
C THR A 599 -46.76 -21.98 12.57
N THR A 600 -45.67 -22.61 12.13
CA THR A 600 -44.37 -22.05 12.23
C THR A 600 -44.09 -21.15 11.00
N LEU A 601 -43.88 -19.87 11.26
CA LEU A 601 -43.42 -18.91 10.26
C LEU A 601 -41.91 -18.82 10.30
N SER A 602 -41.26 -18.97 9.14
CA SER A 602 -39.80 -18.91 9.05
C SER A 602 -39.39 -17.96 7.94
N ALA A 603 -38.28 -17.25 8.12
CA ALA A 603 -37.69 -16.37 7.10
C ALA A 603 -36.17 -16.42 7.17
N THR A 604 -35.52 -16.14 6.07
CA THR A 604 -34.07 -15.95 5.99
C THR A 604 -33.73 -14.47 6.10
N VAL A 605 -32.95 -14.14 7.10
CA VAL A 605 -32.37 -12.81 7.31
C VAL A 605 -30.93 -12.82 6.83
N SER A 606 -30.54 -11.78 6.09
CA SER A 606 -29.18 -11.61 5.58
C SER A 606 -28.68 -10.22 5.92
N ASN A 607 -27.42 -10.12 6.35
CA ASN A 607 -26.69 -8.87 6.41
C ASN A 607 -25.85 -8.75 5.12
N ILE A 608 -26.35 -7.98 4.16
CA ILE A 608 -25.66 -7.74 2.88
C ILE A 608 -24.71 -6.54 2.93
N GLY A 609 -24.64 -5.86 4.08
CA GLY A 609 -23.77 -4.72 4.33
C GLY A 609 -22.31 -5.11 4.61
N THR A 610 -21.53 -4.12 5.03
CA THR A 610 -20.06 -4.21 5.21
C THR A 610 -19.64 -4.25 6.68
N ALA A 611 -20.56 -3.90 7.62
CA ALA A 611 -20.35 -4.02 9.06
C ALA A 611 -21.16 -5.18 9.65
N ASN A 612 -20.71 -5.69 10.79
CA ASN A 612 -21.47 -6.69 11.56
C ASN A 612 -22.69 -6.05 12.22
N ALA A 613 -23.79 -6.77 12.29
CA ALA A 613 -25.01 -6.37 12.99
C ALA A 613 -25.23 -7.26 14.23
N GLY A 614 -25.46 -6.67 15.39
CA GLY A 614 -25.80 -7.37 16.62
C GLY A 614 -27.24 -7.08 17.03
N GLY A 615 -27.84 -8.01 17.76
CA GLY A 615 -29.20 -7.83 18.30
C GLY A 615 -30.33 -7.83 17.25
N VAL A 616 -30.07 -8.40 16.07
CA VAL A 616 -31.01 -8.42 14.95
C VAL A 616 -32.22 -9.29 15.29
N VAL A 617 -33.41 -8.75 15.17
CA VAL A 617 -34.69 -9.45 15.35
C VAL A 617 -35.56 -9.34 14.11
N VAL A 618 -36.47 -10.29 13.92
CA VAL A 618 -37.50 -10.24 12.87
C VAL A 618 -38.88 -10.29 13.52
N ARG A 619 -39.71 -9.31 13.20
CA ARG A 619 -41.12 -9.24 13.61
C ARG A 619 -41.99 -9.73 12.46
N PHE A 620 -42.87 -10.71 12.81
CA PHE A 620 -43.85 -11.25 11.88
C PHE A 620 -45.22 -10.65 12.20
N LEU A 621 -45.92 -10.22 11.14
CA LEU A 621 -47.23 -9.57 11.23
C LEU A 621 -48.22 -10.26 10.30
N ASP A 622 -49.50 -10.32 10.72
CA ASP A 622 -50.67 -10.58 9.86
C ASP A 622 -51.41 -9.24 9.66
N GLY A 623 -51.28 -8.65 8.47
CA GLY A 623 -51.67 -7.27 8.27
C GLY A 623 -50.90 -6.32 9.20
N THR A 624 -51.61 -5.71 10.17
CA THR A 624 -51.03 -4.84 11.19
C THR A 624 -50.83 -5.52 12.55
N GLN A 625 -51.36 -6.75 12.72
CA GLN A 625 -51.32 -7.47 13.98
C GLN A 625 -49.97 -8.21 14.13
N VAL A 626 -49.25 -7.95 15.20
CA VAL A 626 -48.01 -8.66 15.51
C VAL A 626 -48.31 -10.11 15.92
N ILE A 627 -47.73 -11.06 15.18
CA ILE A 627 -47.77 -12.51 15.49
C ILE A 627 -46.70 -12.86 16.51
N GLY A 628 -45.50 -12.37 16.30
CA GLY A 628 -44.37 -12.62 17.18
C GLY A 628 -43.07 -11.98 16.65
N THR A 629 -42.08 -11.97 17.51
CA THR A 629 -40.71 -11.49 17.19
C THR A 629 -39.73 -12.64 17.46
N SER A 630 -38.78 -12.86 16.57
CA SER A 630 -37.76 -13.88 16.71
C SER A 630 -36.84 -13.60 17.91
N ALA A 631 -36.07 -14.59 18.33
CA ALA A 631 -34.93 -14.35 19.20
C ALA A 631 -33.92 -13.45 18.50
N ALA A 632 -33.20 -12.63 19.29
CA ALA A 632 -32.15 -11.76 18.76
C ALA A 632 -30.95 -12.61 18.31
N ILE A 633 -30.38 -12.27 17.15
CA ILE A 633 -29.21 -12.93 16.58
C ILE A 633 -28.13 -11.91 16.22
N GLY A 634 -26.87 -12.36 16.12
CA GLY A 634 -25.79 -11.61 15.51
C GLY A 634 -25.57 -12.07 14.06
N LEU A 635 -25.38 -11.13 13.14
CA LEU A 635 -25.08 -11.40 11.74
C LEU A 635 -23.80 -10.67 11.34
N ASN A 636 -22.77 -11.41 11.01
CA ASN A 636 -21.57 -10.84 10.40
C ASN A 636 -21.91 -10.29 9.00
N ALA A 637 -21.08 -9.36 8.52
CA ALA A 637 -21.16 -8.87 7.14
C ALA A 637 -21.14 -10.05 6.15
N GLY A 638 -22.10 -10.08 5.21
CA GLY A 638 -22.29 -11.15 4.24
C GLY A 638 -22.95 -12.43 4.77
N ALA A 639 -23.26 -12.51 6.08
CA ALA A 639 -23.87 -13.71 6.68
C ALA A 639 -25.40 -13.72 6.56
N SER A 640 -25.97 -14.94 6.60
CA SER A 640 -27.39 -15.17 6.63
C SER A 640 -27.77 -16.18 7.71
N ALA A 641 -28.96 -16.05 8.27
CA ALA A 641 -29.52 -16.99 9.24
C ALA A 641 -31.01 -17.18 9.03
N GLN A 642 -31.53 -18.35 9.39
CA GLN A 642 -32.96 -18.59 9.49
C GLN A 642 -33.47 -18.20 10.86
N VAL A 643 -34.63 -17.50 10.87
CA VAL A 643 -35.39 -17.19 12.09
C VAL A 643 -36.79 -17.71 11.96
N ALA A 644 -37.42 -18.05 13.11
CA ALA A 644 -38.77 -18.59 13.13
C ALA A 644 -39.54 -18.11 14.36
N VAL A 645 -40.87 -18.03 14.19
CA VAL A 645 -41.83 -17.84 15.30
C VAL A 645 -42.96 -18.83 15.18
N SER A 646 -43.58 -19.17 16.32
CA SER A 646 -44.77 -19.99 16.36
C SER A 646 -46.00 -19.08 16.37
N TRP A 647 -46.92 -19.32 15.45
CA TRP A 647 -48.20 -18.64 15.36
C TRP A 647 -49.36 -19.58 15.78
N PRO A 648 -50.07 -19.31 16.89
CA PRO A 648 -51.28 -20.03 17.23
C PRO A 648 -52.36 -19.74 16.20
N THR A 649 -52.72 -20.72 15.36
CA THR A 649 -53.67 -20.58 14.26
C THR A 649 -55.02 -21.20 14.53
N ALA A 650 -55.33 -21.55 15.79
CA ALA A 650 -56.63 -22.01 16.21
C ALA A 650 -57.69 -20.86 15.95
N GLY A 651 -58.52 -21.03 14.95
CA GLY A 651 -59.53 -20.05 14.56
C GLY A 651 -59.09 -19.06 13.46
N ALA A 652 -57.87 -19.10 13.01
CA ALA A 652 -57.34 -18.26 11.92
C ALA A 652 -57.42 -18.99 10.57
N LYS A 653 -58.65 -19.37 10.13
CA LYS A 653 -58.83 -20.05 8.83
C LYS A 653 -58.88 -19.07 7.68
N GLY A 654 -58.24 -19.45 6.57
CA GLY A 654 -58.30 -18.64 5.34
C GLY A 654 -56.91 -18.16 4.86
N THR A 655 -56.94 -17.22 3.96
CA THR A 655 -55.73 -16.64 3.39
C THR A 655 -55.31 -15.41 4.18
N HIS A 656 -54.05 -15.37 4.61
CA HIS A 656 -53.45 -14.31 5.39
C HIS A 656 -52.25 -13.73 4.62
N THR A 657 -52.05 -12.40 4.68
CA THR A 657 -50.85 -11.74 4.16
C THR A 657 -49.87 -11.53 5.32
N ILE A 658 -48.88 -12.40 5.40
CA ILE A 658 -47.85 -12.33 6.42
C ILE A 658 -46.71 -11.46 5.96
N THR A 659 -46.32 -10.51 6.78
CA THR A 659 -45.15 -9.66 6.57
C THR A 659 -44.07 -9.98 7.62
N ALA A 660 -42.85 -10.21 7.18
CA ALA A 660 -41.66 -10.26 8.02
C ALA A 660 -40.89 -8.94 7.88
N VAL A 661 -40.53 -8.33 9.01
CA VAL A 661 -39.78 -7.09 9.10
C VAL A 661 -38.54 -7.35 9.93
N VAL A 662 -37.36 -7.24 9.33
CA VAL A 662 -36.09 -7.27 10.06
C VAL A 662 -35.83 -5.89 10.65
N ASP A 663 -35.20 -5.84 11.80
CA ASP A 663 -34.92 -4.62 12.59
C ASP A 663 -36.11 -3.63 12.67
N PRO A 664 -37.27 -4.09 13.14
CA PRO A 664 -38.51 -3.32 13.05
C PRO A 664 -38.53 -2.02 13.89
N ASP A 665 -37.55 -1.84 14.76
CA ASP A 665 -37.44 -0.70 15.67
C ASP A 665 -36.23 0.19 15.38
N ASN A 666 -35.50 -0.05 14.23
CA ASN A 666 -34.32 0.67 13.75
C ASN A 666 -33.21 0.80 14.81
N TRP A 667 -32.86 -0.32 15.44
CA TRP A 667 -31.77 -0.39 16.42
C TRP A 667 -30.41 -0.53 15.78
N VAL A 668 -30.36 -1.10 14.58
CA VAL A 668 -29.16 -1.22 13.76
C VAL A 668 -29.13 -0.08 12.74
N THR A 669 -28.09 0.72 12.74
CA THR A 669 -27.91 1.73 11.68
C THR A 669 -27.52 1.03 10.38
N GLU A 670 -28.30 1.18 9.34
CA GLU A 670 -28.14 0.48 8.07
C GLU A 670 -27.83 1.43 6.91
N SER A 671 -27.21 0.90 5.87
CA SER A 671 -26.97 1.64 4.62
C SER A 671 -28.27 1.80 3.81
N ASN A 672 -29.25 0.89 4.00
CA ASN A 672 -30.53 0.92 3.32
C ASN A 672 -31.64 0.33 4.21
N GLU A 673 -32.49 1.20 4.73
CA GLU A 673 -33.66 0.83 5.57
C GLU A 673 -34.89 0.40 4.74
N ALA A 674 -34.87 0.55 3.40
CA ALA A 674 -36.04 0.30 2.55
C ALA A 674 -36.21 -1.18 2.17
N ASN A 675 -35.21 -2.03 2.38
CA ASN A 675 -35.20 -3.45 2.00
C ASN A 675 -35.46 -4.41 3.17
N ASN A 676 -35.88 -3.90 4.33
CA ASN A 676 -36.11 -4.62 5.58
C ASN A 676 -37.40 -5.42 5.66
N LYS A 677 -38.16 -5.55 4.54
CA LYS A 677 -39.48 -6.18 4.55
C LYS A 677 -39.65 -7.22 3.45
N ALA A 678 -40.30 -8.32 3.81
CA ALA A 678 -40.81 -9.31 2.87
C ALA A 678 -42.22 -9.73 3.24
N ALA A 679 -43.07 -9.96 2.22
CA ALA A 679 -44.43 -10.44 2.44
C ALA A 679 -44.73 -11.71 1.62
N ALA A 680 -45.58 -12.58 2.16
CA ALA A 680 -46.05 -13.77 1.48
C ALA A 680 -47.52 -14.04 1.85
N SER A 681 -48.27 -14.63 0.90
CA SER A 681 -49.61 -15.13 1.16
C SER A 681 -49.54 -16.52 1.75
N VAL A 682 -50.18 -16.74 2.91
CA VAL A 682 -50.20 -18.00 3.65
C VAL A 682 -51.64 -18.45 3.81
N TYR A 683 -51.92 -19.71 3.48
CA TYR A 683 -53.26 -20.26 3.64
C TYR A 683 -53.30 -21.18 4.89
N ILE A 684 -54.19 -20.90 5.85
CA ILE A 684 -54.40 -21.67 7.06
C ILE A 684 -55.65 -22.53 6.88
N LYS A 685 -55.51 -23.84 7.08
CA LYS A 685 -56.56 -24.85 6.88
C LYS A 685 -57.55 -24.91 8.02
#